data_72d57a5b2e738755e4823b9c12e55373
#
_entry.id   72d57a5b2e738755e4823b9c12e55373
#
_cell.length_a   1.000
_cell.length_b   1.000
_cell.length_c   1.000
_cell.angle_alpha   90.00
_cell.angle_beta   90.00
_cell.angle_gamma   90.00
#
_symmetry.space_group_name_H-M   'P 1'
#
loop_
_entity.id
_entity.type
_entity.pdbx_description
1 polymer ?
#
loop_
_entity_poly.entity_id
_entity_poly.type
_entity_poly.pdbx_seq_one_letter_code
_entity_poly.pdbx_strand_id
1 'polypeptide(L)'
;MKKLKKINYAACWPYLAVVLFAAYLAYRQMRTGNIIIGSDTIFHFNRFYETEEQIRNGNLSWFMTLYGFNQSGRVINALYGPAFAYLNGLLLLAVGTWYRYQIITSFLVFVTGGVGMYRAVHRFNVRGSIAVLVTIIYMTIGWLPRWQSGSNFSGIGAALMPYGILVACDMFYDKEKPIHWIKLTILMTVALEVHLLTALMYMAFLVPAWLYAIIKREDKRGILLNTLKAVLLTIFLTVNTLLPLYWMSKTNTLAPTATMRMLENAVHLKHTTVAFHPFRILTHNLRASLTYWLAYAFIVQVIYAIWTREESKANVVVSLYGGFWLLLASRLVEWDRITNHLPALARFIQFPSRFVCIAYPLLIVGLGLSFEHILRRKQKWVKAAAYALLGLLTFAAADCLVITLTSNAWAGYQNNVGRSRNTKFGEETQKTSSREKKGKKKKKAMEDYGVYHPVKLDDQRKQALVDTNAATHAHDLQAFLDMTKKAIPDYLPVYKWDPEPDVPSHLYTYKWKQYYTMENSKITAAYRKSVMNHNRNVKVKAVKHGLKLTWKAKKGKHKQQLPVITYKQSKLTVNGRVLTKYKRNRVGAPTVPEKTKGTNTAYLEFQTPLWIKLAIAVSLLGQFAAVVWGLLWRGGFFKKREEKKA
;
A
#
# COMPACT_ATOMS: atom_id res chain seq x y z
N MET A 1 -15.12 -40.98 -22.57
CA MET A 1 -13.93 -40.67 -21.72
C MET A 1 -13.16 -39.53 -22.33
N LYS A 2 -13.20 -38.30 -21.72
CA LYS A 2 -12.44 -37.17 -22.20
C LYS A 2 -10.95 -37.44 -21.95
N LYS A 3 -10.13 -37.44 -23.02
CA LYS A 3 -8.67 -37.47 -22.89
C LYS A 3 -8.25 -36.30 -22.00
N LEU A 4 -7.83 -36.57 -20.76
CA LEU A 4 -7.11 -35.62 -19.92
C LEU A 4 -5.93 -35.12 -20.74
N LYS A 5 -5.91 -33.83 -21.09
CA LYS A 5 -4.73 -33.21 -21.75
C LYS A 5 -3.54 -33.54 -20.86
N LYS A 6 -2.56 -34.28 -21.38
CA LYS A 6 -1.30 -34.56 -20.68
C LYS A 6 -0.74 -33.23 -20.19
N ILE A 7 -0.60 -33.08 -18.89
CA ILE A 7 0.02 -31.90 -18.29
C ILE A 7 1.46 -31.86 -18.81
N ASN A 8 1.81 -30.78 -19.50
CA ASN A 8 3.19 -30.58 -19.91
C ASN A 8 4.02 -30.12 -18.69
N TYR A 9 4.58 -31.06 -17.98
CA TYR A 9 5.38 -30.80 -16.78
C TYR A 9 6.55 -29.85 -17.06
N ALA A 10 7.13 -29.89 -18.27
CA ALA A 10 8.18 -28.96 -18.67
C ALA A 10 7.71 -27.50 -18.74
N ALA A 11 6.42 -27.24 -18.93
CA ALA A 11 5.86 -25.90 -18.91
C ALA A 11 5.48 -25.42 -17.48
N CYS A 12 5.38 -26.34 -16.51
CA CYS A 12 4.94 -26.01 -15.14
C CYS A 12 6.09 -25.68 -14.20
N TRP A 13 7.30 -26.20 -14.42
CA TRP A 13 8.43 -26.03 -13.50
C TRP A 13 8.79 -24.58 -13.17
N PRO A 14 8.70 -23.59 -14.12
CA PRO A 14 9.04 -22.21 -13.77
C PRO A 14 8.07 -21.60 -12.76
N TYR A 15 6.78 -21.92 -12.92
CA TYR A 15 5.75 -21.47 -11.96
C TYR A 15 5.96 -22.13 -10.60
N LEU A 16 6.29 -23.42 -10.58
CA LEU A 16 6.62 -24.14 -9.35
C LEU A 16 7.83 -23.51 -8.64
N ALA A 17 8.90 -23.16 -9.38
CA ALA A 17 10.07 -22.51 -8.83
C ALA A 17 9.73 -21.16 -8.18
N VAL A 18 8.90 -20.35 -8.83
CA VAL A 18 8.41 -19.05 -8.29
C VAL A 18 7.58 -19.27 -7.02
N VAL A 19 6.66 -20.24 -7.02
CA VAL A 19 5.81 -20.56 -5.86
C VAL A 19 6.66 -21.08 -4.69
N LEU A 20 7.63 -21.97 -4.96
CA LEU A 20 8.55 -22.50 -3.94
C LEU A 20 9.41 -21.39 -3.34
N PHE A 21 9.88 -20.45 -4.16
CA PHE A 21 10.64 -19.31 -3.64
C PHE A 21 9.76 -18.38 -2.79
N ALA A 22 8.52 -18.11 -3.19
CA ALA A 22 7.56 -17.35 -2.38
C ALA A 22 7.27 -18.08 -1.04
N ALA A 23 7.10 -19.41 -1.08
CA ALA A 23 6.94 -20.23 0.12
C ALA A 23 8.19 -20.20 1.03
N TYR A 24 9.38 -20.19 0.44
CA TYR A 24 10.63 -20.04 1.19
C TYR A 24 10.69 -18.69 1.92
N LEU A 25 10.31 -17.59 1.27
CA LEU A 25 10.28 -16.26 1.92
C LEU A 25 9.25 -16.21 3.06
N ALA A 26 8.07 -16.79 2.87
CA ALA A 26 7.07 -16.94 3.93
C ALA A 26 7.60 -17.79 5.10
N TYR A 27 8.25 -18.93 4.80
CA TYR A 27 8.87 -19.80 5.78
C TYR A 27 9.95 -19.10 6.61
N ARG A 28 10.76 -18.22 5.99
CA ARG A 28 11.78 -17.43 6.72
C ARG A 28 11.16 -16.53 7.78
N GLN A 29 10.00 -15.94 7.53
CA GLN A 29 9.25 -15.21 8.54
C GLN A 29 8.64 -16.19 9.58
N MET A 30 8.08 -17.30 9.13
CA MET A 30 7.50 -18.30 10.04
C MET A 30 8.47 -18.77 11.12
N ARG A 31 9.73 -18.99 10.75
CA ARG A 31 10.77 -19.38 11.70
C ARG A 31 11.05 -18.37 12.81
N THR A 32 10.71 -17.10 12.63
CA THR A 32 10.90 -16.08 13.68
C THR A 32 9.76 -16.10 14.70
N GLY A 33 8.62 -16.72 14.40
CA GLY A 33 7.42 -16.66 15.23
C GLY A 33 6.82 -15.27 15.38
N ASN A 34 7.32 -14.23 14.69
CA ASN A 34 6.95 -12.83 14.89
C ASN A 34 6.21 -12.26 13.68
N ILE A 35 5.29 -11.33 13.95
CA ILE A 35 4.79 -10.43 12.92
C ILE A 35 5.80 -9.31 12.66
N ILE A 36 5.81 -8.80 11.43
CA ILE A 36 6.63 -7.65 11.05
C ILE A 36 5.75 -6.40 11.07
N ILE A 37 6.07 -5.45 11.97
CA ILE A 37 5.34 -4.19 12.11
C ILE A 37 6.14 -3.09 11.42
N GLY A 38 5.64 -2.62 10.30
CA GLY A 38 6.19 -1.47 9.57
C GLY A 38 5.35 -0.20 9.75
N SER A 39 5.64 0.80 8.92
CA SER A 39 5.01 2.13 9.02
C SER A 39 3.49 2.10 8.89
N ASP A 40 2.96 1.26 8.01
CA ASP A 40 1.55 1.27 7.63
C ASP A 40 0.77 0.10 8.25
N THR A 41 1.46 -0.83 8.92
CA THR A 41 0.87 -2.06 9.43
C THR A 41 -0.33 -1.79 10.35
N ILE A 42 -0.16 -0.94 11.36
CA ILE A 42 -1.23 -0.67 12.35
C ILE A 42 -2.43 0.04 11.71
N PHE A 43 -2.19 0.91 10.71
CA PHE A 43 -3.28 1.54 9.96
C PHE A 43 -4.10 0.50 9.19
N HIS A 44 -3.45 -0.38 8.45
CA HIS A 44 -4.13 -1.40 7.65
C HIS A 44 -4.73 -2.51 8.52
N PHE A 45 -4.09 -2.89 9.61
CA PHE A 45 -4.66 -3.86 10.55
C PHE A 45 -5.97 -3.33 11.18
N ASN A 46 -6.03 -2.05 11.57
CA ASN A 46 -7.29 -1.45 12.01
C ASN A 46 -8.38 -1.48 10.92
N ARG A 47 -8.01 -1.29 9.64
CA ARG A 47 -8.96 -1.35 8.52
C ARG A 47 -9.54 -2.76 8.34
N PHE A 48 -8.69 -3.78 8.42
CA PHE A 48 -9.09 -5.16 8.20
C PHE A 48 -9.81 -5.75 9.40
N TYR A 49 -9.41 -5.39 10.61
CA TYR A 49 -10.14 -5.70 11.84
C TYR A 49 -11.56 -5.09 11.81
N GLU A 50 -11.68 -3.84 11.39
CA GLU A 50 -12.98 -3.19 11.22
C GLU A 50 -13.92 -4.01 10.33
N THR A 51 -13.45 -4.44 9.17
CA THR A 51 -14.28 -5.21 8.23
C THR A 51 -14.49 -6.66 8.67
N GLU A 52 -13.52 -7.25 9.33
CA GLU A 52 -13.64 -8.57 9.95
C GLU A 52 -14.76 -8.59 11.00
N GLU A 53 -14.74 -7.64 11.95
CA GLU A 53 -15.74 -7.52 13.00
C GLU A 53 -17.13 -7.14 12.45
N GLN A 54 -17.19 -6.33 11.41
CA GLN A 54 -18.44 -6.03 10.73
C GLN A 54 -19.08 -7.29 10.12
N ILE A 55 -18.27 -8.13 9.46
CA ILE A 55 -18.73 -9.42 8.90
C ILE A 55 -19.17 -10.36 10.01
N ARG A 56 -18.35 -10.53 11.06
CA ARG A 56 -18.61 -11.40 12.21
C ARG A 56 -19.94 -11.07 12.91
N ASN A 57 -20.23 -9.78 13.06
CA ASN A 57 -21.41 -9.29 13.77
C ASN A 57 -22.60 -9.00 12.85
N GLY A 58 -22.49 -9.19 11.54
CA GLY A 58 -23.54 -8.85 10.57
C GLY A 58 -23.92 -7.36 10.56
N ASN A 59 -23.00 -6.48 10.99
CA ASN A 59 -23.26 -5.05 11.16
C ASN A 59 -22.40 -4.22 10.19
N LEU A 60 -22.78 -4.27 8.91
CA LEU A 60 -22.03 -3.65 7.82
C LEU A 60 -22.14 -2.12 7.84
N SER A 61 -21.02 -1.43 7.74
CA SER A 61 -20.93 0.03 7.65
C SER A 61 -19.89 0.44 6.62
N TRP A 62 -20.33 0.96 5.48
CA TRP A 62 -19.41 1.34 4.39
C TRP A 62 -18.54 2.55 4.74
N PHE A 63 -19.10 3.51 5.47
CA PHE A 63 -18.42 4.78 5.78
C PHE A 63 -17.80 4.78 7.18
N MET A 64 -18.61 4.55 8.20
CA MET A 64 -18.22 4.77 9.59
C MET A 64 -17.56 3.53 10.20
N THR A 65 -16.42 3.69 10.87
CA THR A 65 -15.79 2.63 11.67
C THR A 65 -16.57 2.39 12.97
N LEU A 66 -16.86 1.14 13.26
CA LEU A 66 -17.65 0.70 14.43
C LEU A 66 -16.78 -0.04 15.45
N TYR A 67 -15.71 -0.69 15.01
CA TYR A 67 -14.88 -1.59 15.82
C TYR A 67 -13.42 -1.14 15.85
N GLY A 68 -12.82 -0.88 14.69
CA GLY A 68 -11.45 -0.41 14.57
C GLY A 68 -11.28 1.08 14.92
N PHE A 69 -10.03 1.56 14.87
CA PHE A 69 -9.69 2.96 15.11
C PHE A 69 -10.28 3.52 16.43
N ASN A 70 -10.21 2.73 17.50
CA ASN A 70 -10.74 3.05 18.83
C ASN A 70 -12.27 3.28 18.86
N GLN A 71 -13.03 2.63 18.00
CA GLN A 71 -14.49 2.80 17.86
C GLN A 71 -14.89 4.27 17.73
N SER A 72 -14.11 5.03 16.97
CA SER A 72 -14.26 6.49 16.93
C SER A 72 -15.21 7.01 15.86
N GLY A 73 -15.82 6.14 15.07
CA GLY A 73 -16.75 6.56 14.01
C GLY A 73 -16.07 7.26 12.81
N ARG A 74 -14.77 7.05 12.62
CA ARG A 74 -14.01 7.64 11.48
C ARG A 74 -14.45 7.05 10.16
N VAL A 75 -14.36 7.87 9.11
CA VAL A 75 -14.50 7.41 7.72
C VAL A 75 -13.11 7.09 7.17
N ILE A 76 -12.83 5.81 6.94
CA ILE A 76 -11.53 5.33 6.44
C ILE A 76 -11.70 4.41 5.23
N ASN A 77 -12.38 3.26 5.40
CA ASN A 77 -12.46 2.26 4.33
C ASN A 77 -13.13 2.81 3.07
N ALA A 78 -14.16 3.62 3.20
CA ALA A 78 -14.82 4.28 2.07
C ALA A 78 -13.88 5.18 1.23
N LEU A 79 -12.75 5.63 1.79
CA LEU A 79 -11.77 6.49 1.15
C LEU A 79 -10.54 5.74 0.62
N TYR A 80 -10.47 4.42 0.86
CA TYR A 80 -9.25 3.66 0.59
C TYR A 80 -9.53 2.21 0.16
N GLY A 81 -10.23 2.00 -0.95
CA GLY A 81 -10.53 0.67 -1.50
C GLY A 81 -11.34 -0.21 -0.55
N PRO A 82 -12.63 0.09 -0.34
CA PRO A 82 -13.45 -0.61 0.64
C PRO A 82 -13.67 -2.09 0.29
N ALA A 83 -13.91 -2.44 -0.99
CA ALA A 83 -14.09 -3.82 -1.40
C ALA A 83 -12.84 -4.67 -1.06
N PHE A 84 -11.66 -4.12 -1.31
CA PHE A 84 -10.40 -4.78 -0.94
C PHE A 84 -10.24 -4.90 0.58
N ALA A 85 -10.71 -3.94 1.37
CA ALA A 85 -10.70 -4.03 2.83
C ALA A 85 -11.60 -5.17 3.33
N TYR A 86 -12.80 -5.35 2.75
CA TYR A 86 -13.70 -6.46 3.09
C TYR A 86 -13.12 -7.82 2.69
N LEU A 87 -12.44 -7.94 1.55
CA LEU A 87 -11.72 -9.18 1.18
C LEU A 87 -10.62 -9.54 2.20
N ASN A 88 -9.88 -8.55 2.68
CA ASN A 88 -8.87 -8.76 3.71
C ASN A 88 -9.51 -9.08 5.08
N GLY A 89 -10.63 -8.46 5.43
CA GLY A 89 -11.40 -8.78 6.63
C GLY A 89 -11.94 -10.21 6.62
N LEU A 90 -12.47 -10.65 5.48
CA LEU A 90 -12.92 -12.03 5.29
C LEU A 90 -11.76 -13.02 5.43
N LEU A 91 -10.60 -12.72 4.82
CA LEU A 91 -9.40 -13.55 4.99
C LEU A 91 -8.95 -13.58 6.46
N LEU A 92 -8.95 -12.42 7.15
CA LEU A 92 -8.58 -12.34 8.55
C LEU A 92 -9.52 -13.17 9.43
N LEU A 93 -10.83 -13.11 9.18
CA LEU A 93 -11.84 -13.93 9.84
C LEU A 93 -11.56 -15.43 9.63
N ALA A 94 -11.17 -15.83 8.43
CA ALA A 94 -10.88 -17.23 8.10
C ALA A 94 -9.61 -17.76 8.79
N VAL A 95 -8.55 -16.92 8.91
CA VAL A 95 -7.25 -17.35 9.45
C VAL A 95 -7.09 -17.06 10.95
N GLY A 96 -7.85 -16.14 11.51
CA GLY A 96 -8.05 -15.88 12.93
C GLY A 96 -6.95 -15.12 13.67
N THR A 97 -5.74 -14.94 13.09
CA THR A 97 -4.63 -14.22 13.74
C THR A 97 -3.89 -13.31 12.80
N TRP A 98 -3.30 -12.23 13.33
CA TRP A 98 -2.45 -11.32 12.55
C TRP A 98 -1.21 -12.01 11.97
N TYR A 99 -0.67 -12.96 12.68
CA TYR A 99 0.49 -13.73 12.25
C TYR A 99 0.18 -14.56 11.00
N ARG A 100 -0.88 -15.39 11.03
CA ARG A 100 -1.31 -16.20 9.88
C ARG A 100 -1.71 -15.31 8.70
N TYR A 101 -2.44 -14.22 8.99
CA TYR A 101 -2.85 -13.26 7.98
C TYR A 101 -1.64 -12.68 7.24
N GLN A 102 -0.61 -12.21 7.97
CA GLN A 102 0.56 -11.59 7.34
C GLN A 102 1.36 -12.59 6.50
N ILE A 103 1.55 -13.82 6.98
CA ILE A 103 2.27 -14.87 6.24
C ILE A 103 1.53 -15.22 4.95
N ILE A 104 0.22 -15.47 5.02
CA ILE A 104 -0.58 -15.85 3.85
C ILE A 104 -0.64 -14.72 2.84
N THR A 105 -0.90 -13.49 3.27
CA THR A 105 -0.95 -12.36 2.34
C THR A 105 0.41 -12.05 1.72
N SER A 106 1.49 -12.20 2.48
CA SER A 106 2.86 -12.05 1.95
C SER A 106 3.16 -13.10 0.88
N PHE A 107 2.83 -14.36 1.15
CA PHE A 107 2.96 -15.44 0.17
C PHE A 107 2.17 -15.13 -1.12
N LEU A 108 0.89 -14.72 -0.99
CA LEU A 108 0.04 -14.40 -2.14
C LEU A 108 0.58 -13.22 -2.96
N VAL A 109 1.11 -12.18 -2.32
CA VAL A 109 1.70 -11.03 -3.00
C VAL A 109 2.97 -11.42 -3.76
N PHE A 110 3.84 -12.24 -3.16
CA PHE A 110 5.03 -12.75 -3.84
C PHE A 110 4.67 -13.65 -5.02
N VAL A 111 3.71 -14.57 -4.87
CA VAL A 111 3.23 -15.42 -5.97
C VAL A 111 2.66 -14.58 -7.10
N THR A 112 1.81 -13.59 -6.78
CA THR A 112 1.21 -12.70 -7.77
C THR A 112 2.28 -11.96 -8.55
N GLY A 113 3.21 -11.29 -7.86
CA GLY A 113 4.30 -10.54 -8.51
C GLY A 113 5.26 -11.44 -9.29
N GLY A 114 5.62 -12.59 -8.71
CA GLY A 114 6.53 -13.54 -9.35
C GLY A 114 5.95 -14.18 -10.60
N VAL A 115 4.71 -14.68 -10.53
CA VAL A 115 4.02 -15.27 -11.71
C VAL A 115 3.83 -14.21 -12.81
N GLY A 116 3.42 -12.99 -12.43
CA GLY A 116 3.30 -11.88 -13.37
C GLY A 116 4.64 -11.56 -14.04
N MET A 117 5.72 -11.48 -13.26
CA MET A 117 7.06 -11.14 -13.76
C MET A 117 7.63 -12.23 -14.68
N TYR A 118 7.51 -13.51 -14.28
CA TYR A 118 7.88 -14.61 -15.14
C TYR A 118 7.17 -14.53 -16.50
N ARG A 119 5.85 -14.32 -16.49
CA ARG A 119 5.07 -14.18 -17.73
C ARG A 119 5.50 -12.96 -18.56
N ALA A 120 5.79 -11.84 -17.90
CA ALA A 120 6.26 -10.63 -18.58
C ALA A 120 7.61 -10.86 -19.26
N VAL A 121 8.59 -11.48 -18.58
CA VAL A 121 9.90 -11.80 -19.17
C VAL A 121 9.76 -12.85 -20.29
N HIS A 122 8.97 -13.91 -20.06
CA HIS A 122 8.78 -14.97 -21.04
C HIS A 122 8.03 -14.49 -22.30
N ARG A 123 7.22 -13.43 -22.21
CA ARG A 123 6.53 -12.79 -23.35
C ARG A 123 7.51 -12.26 -24.41
N PHE A 124 8.75 -11.98 -24.02
CA PHE A 124 9.84 -11.56 -24.89
C PHE A 124 10.71 -12.72 -25.40
N ASN A 125 10.22 -13.97 -25.33
CA ASN A 125 10.92 -15.18 -25.76
C ASN A 125 12.25 -15.45 -25.00
N VAL A 126 12.34 -15.00 -23.76
CA VAL A 126 13.44 -15.36 -22.84
C VAL A 126 13.20 -16.79 -22.35
N ARG A 127 14.24 -17.65 -22.40
CA ARG A 127 14.14 -19.04 -21.94
C ARG A 127 13.79 -19.14 -20.44
N GLY A 128 13.08 -20.21 -20.09
CA GLY A 128 12.49 -20.38 -18.75
C GLY A 128 13.50 -20.27 -17.59
N SER A 129 14.72 -20.79 -17.74
CA SER A 129 15.76 -20.72 -16.70
C SER A 129 16.19 -19.29 -16.39
N ILE A 130 16.45 -18.48 -17.41
CA ILE A 130 16.78 -17.05 -17.23
C ILE A 130 15.58 -16.32 -16.65
N ALA A 131 14.38 -16.55 -17.23
CA ALA A 131 13.16 -15.89 -16.78
C ALA A 131 12.88 -16.15 -15.28
N VAL A 132 13.11 -17.37 -14.78
CA VAL A 132 12.99 -17.68 -13.35
C VAL A 132 14.02 -16.93 -12.52
N LEU A 133 15.30 -16.94 -12.91
CA LEU A 133 16.37 -16.28 -12.14
C LEU A 133 16.13 -14.76 -12.02
N VAL A 134 15.84 -14.08 -13.12
CA VAL A 134 15.54 -12.63 -13.07
C VAL A 134 14.22 -12.33 -12.34
N THR A 135 13.24 -13.24 -12.40
CA THR A 135 12.00 -13.14 -11.61
C THR A 135 12.29 -13.21 -10.10
N ILE A 136 13.17 -14.09 -9.66
CA ILE A 136 13.59 -14.17 -8.25
C ILE A 136 14.27 -12.85 -7.84
N ILE A 137 15.13 -12.27 -8.67
CA ILE A 137 15.70 -10.93 -8.39
C ILE A 137 14.56 -9.92 -8.22
N TYR A 138 13.57 -9.87 -9.13
CA TYR A 138 12.42 -8.98 -8.99
C TYR A 138 11.66 -9.16 -7.69
N MET A 139 11.44 -10.41 -7.27
CA MET A 139 10.71 -10.71 -6.03
C MET A 139 11.43 -10.19 -4.77
N THR A 140 12.71 -9.89 -4.88
CA THR A 140 13.55 -9.52 -3.72
C THR A 140 13.89 -8.03 -3.65
N ILE A 141 13.59 -7.24 -4.66
CA ILE A 141 13.97 -5.83 -4.76
C ILE A 141 12.77 -4.87 -4.77
N GLY A 142 13.03 -3.61 -4.49
CA GLY A 142 12.06 -2.52 -4.62
C GLY A 142 10.90 -2.59 -3.64
N TRP A 143 9.69 -2.33 -4.16
CA TRP A 143 8.49 -2.24 -3.34
C TRP A 143 7.81 -3.58 -3.08
N LEU A 144 8.00 -4.61 -3.90
CA LEU A 144 7.31 -5.89 -3.74
C LEU A 144 7.48 -6.50 -2.33
N PRO A 145 8.70 -6.61 -1.75
CA PRO A 145 8.88 -7.09 -0.38
C PRO A 145 8.31 -6.18 0.71
N ARG A 146 7.90 -4.97 0.35
CA ARG A 146 7.39 -3.97 1.31
C ARG A 146 6.01 -4.31 1.86
N TRP A 147 5.25 -5.15 1.19
CA TRP A 147 4.04 -5.68 1.79
C TRP A 147 4.38 -6.51 3.04
N GLN A 148 5.28 -7.47 2.93
CA GLN A 148 5.70 -8.31 4.05
C GLN A 148 6.40 -7.51 5.16
N SER A 149 7.27 -6.56 4.79
CA SER A 149 8.10 -5.82 5.76
C SER A 149 7.42 -4.59 6.38
N GLY A 150 6.19 -4.24 5.96
CA GLY A 150 5.57 -3.01 6.47
C GLY A 150 4.12 -2.81 6.11
N SER A 151 3.47 -3.81 5.53
CA SER A 151 2.08 -3.76 5.03
C SER A 151 1.82 -2.56 4.12
N ASN A 152 2.81 -2.23 3.28
CA ASN A 152 2.76 -1.07 2.40
C ASN A 152 2.06 -1.43 1.08
N PHE A 153 0.98 -0.72 0.74
CA PHE A 153 0.17 -0.99 -0.46
C PHE A 153 0.91 -0.79 -1.78
N SER A 154 1.97 0.03 -1.80
CA SER A 154 2.86 0.08 -2.96
C SER A 154 3.52 -1.27 -3.27
N GLY A 155 3.64 -2.16 -2.27
CA GLY A 155 4.12 -3.54 -2.47
C GLY A 155 3.14 -4.38 -3.29
N ILE A 156 1.82 -4.28 -3.01
CA ILE A 156 0.81 -4.95 -3.83
C ILE A 156 0.76 -4.31 -5.23
N GLY A 157 0.89 -2.99 -5.31
CA GLY A 157 1.03 -2.29 -6.58
C GLY A 157 2.20 -2.84 -7.41
N ALA A 158 3.39 -2.97 -6.79
CA ALA A 158 4.52 -3.60 -7.47
C ALA A 158 4.21 -5.03 -7.94
N ALA A 159 3.48 -5.83 -7.15
CA ALA A 159 3.10 -7.19 -7.55
C ALA A 159 2.20 -7.23 -8.80
N LEU A 160 1.40 -6.21 -9.02
CA LEU A 160 0.50 -6.11 -10.19
C LEU A 160 1.19 -5.51 -11.42
N MET A 161 2.30 -4.77 -11.28
CA MET A 161 2.96 -4.05 -12.37
C MET A 161 3.39 -4.96 -13.54
N PRO A 162 3.88 -6.19 -13.35
CA PRO A 162 4.22 -7.07 -14.47
C PRO A 162 3.03 -7.37 -15.40
N TYR A 163 1.80 -7.36 -14.88
CA TYR A 163 0.60 -7.51 -15.71
C TYR A 163 0.34 -6.25 -16.56
N GLY A 164 0.73 -5.07 -16.07
CA GLY A 164 0.76 -3.85 -16.86
C GLY A 164 1.73 -3.94 -18.04
N ILE A 165 2.90 -4.57 -17.87
CA ILE A 165 3.85 -4.83 -18.96
C ILE A 165 3.21 -5.74 -20.01
N LEU A 166 2.47 -6.78 -19.60
CA LEU A 166 1.77 -7.66 -20.56
C LEU A 166 0.73 -6.89 -21.36
N VAL A 167 -0.02 -5.97 -20.75
CA VAL A 167 -0.97 -5.10 -21.45
C VAL A 167 -0.24 -4.15 -22.41
N ALA A 168 0.87 -3.56 -22.00
CA ALA A 168 1.70 -2.72 -22.86
C ALA A 168 2.26 -3.52 -24.06
N CYS A 169 2.69 -4.77 -23.84
CA CYS A 169 3.14 -5.66 -24.92
C CYS A 169 2.03 -5.91 -25.96
N ASP A 170 0.79 -6.10 -25.52
CA ASP A 170 -0.33 -6.24 -26.45
C ASP A 170 -0.49 -4.96 -27.30
N MET A 171 -0.38 -3.76 -26.70
CA MET A 171 -0.43 -2.48 -27.41
C MET A 171 0.69 -2.32 -28.45
N PHE A 172 1.90 -2.83 -28.16
CA PHE A 172 3.04 -2.74 -29.06
C PHE A 172 3.03 -3.80 -30.18
N TYR A 173 2.66 -5.05 -29.84
CA TYR A 173 2.90 -6.19 -30.72
C TYR A 173 1.63 -6.75 -31.37
N ASP A 174 0.46 -6.61 -30.76
CA ASP A 174 -0.79 -7.06 -31.36
C ASP A 174 -1.23 -6.05 -32.44
N LYS A 175 -1.18 -6.46 -33.72
CA LYS A 175 -1.54 -5.60 -34.84
C LYS A 175 -3.04 -5.47 -35.01
N GLU A 176 -3.79 -6.53 -34.72
CA GLU A 176 -5.24 -6.59 -34.93
C GLU A 176 -6.02 -5.99 -33.76
N LYS A 177 -5.62 -6.34 -32.54
CA LYS A 177 -6.33 -5.95 -31.29
C LYS A 177 -5.37 -5.38 -30.26
N PRO A 178 -4.74 -4.22 -30.51
CA PRO A 178 -3.76 -3.64 -29.59
C PRO A 178 -4.38 -3.28 -28.22
N ILE A 179 -5.68 -2.99 -28.17
CA ILE A 179 -6.41 -2.73 -26.94
C ILE A 179 -7.35 -3.89 -26.62
N HIS A 180 -6.90 -4.77 -25.74
CA HIS A 180 -7.74 -5.78 -25.11
C HIS A 180 -8.50 -5.16 -23.93
N TRP A 181 -9.65 -4.53 -24.21
CA TRP A 181 -10.40 -3.74 -23.23
C TRP A 181 -10.73 -4.49 -21.95
N ILE A 182 -11.00 -5.81 -21.99
CA ILE A 182 -11.25 -6.63 -20.78
C ILE A 182 -9.99 -6.72 -19.91
N LYS A 183 -8.81 -7.00 -20.51
CA LYS A 183 -7.55 -7.08 -19.75
C LYS A 183 -7.21 -5.74 -19.10
N LEU A 184 -7.39 -4.65 -19.85
CA LEU A 184 -7.16 -3.30 -19.36
C LEU A 184 -8.13 -2.95 -18.24
N THR A 185 -9.42 -3.27 -18.38
CA THR A 185 -10.43 -3.07 -17.32
C THR A 185 -10.06 -3.84 -16.05
N ILE A 186 -9.72 -5.12 -16.15
CA ILE A 186 -9.35 -5.94 -14.98
C ILE A 186 -8.14 -5.33 -14.27
N LEU A 187 -7.08 -5.00 -15.02
CA LEU A 187 -5.86 -4.41 -14.46
C LEU A 187 -6.18 -3.10 -13.71
N MET A 188 -6.93 -2.21 -14.36
CA MET A 188 -7.23 -0.89 -13.79
C MET A 188 -8.21 -0.95 -12.62
N THR A 189 -9.24 -1.82 -12.69
CA THR A 189 -10.19 -2.03 -11.60
C THR A 189 -9.48 -2.56 -10.35
N VAL A 190 -8.66 -3.61 -10.49
CA VAL A 190 -7.91 -4.16 -9.37
C VAL A 190 -6.92 -3.14 -8.81
N ALA A 191 -6.22 -2.40 -9.67
CA ALA A 191 -5.28 -1.38 -9.22
C ALA A 191 -5.97 -0.25 -8.44
N LEU A 192 -7.15 0.23 -8.89
CA LEU A 192 -7.93 1.27 -8.21
C LEU A 192 -8.48 0.80 -6.87
N GLU A 193 -9.01 -0.43 -6.79
CA GLU A 193 -9.50 -1.01 -5.54
C GLU A 193 -8.39 -1.25 -4.51
N VAL A 194 -7.19 -1.59 -4.97
CA VAL A 194 -6.05 -1.81 -4.09
C VAL A 194 -5.43 -0.48 -3.66
N HIS A 195 -5.05 0.39 -4.61
CA HIS A 195 -4.30 1.61 -4.30
C HIS A 195 -4.38 2.64 -5.43
N LEU A 196 -5.16 3.70 -5.22
CA LEU A 196 -5.43 4.74 -6.21
C LEU A 196 -4.16 5.31 -6.86
N LEU A 197 -3.13 5.62 -6.07
CA LEU A 197 -1.88 6.18 -6.61
C LEU A 197 -1.17 5.20 -7.55
N THR A 198 -1.19 3.90 -7.24
CA THR A 198 -0.61 2.88 -8.14
C THR A 198 -1.38 2.81 -9.46
N ALA A 199 -2.71 2.91 -9.43
CA ALA A 199 -3.51 2.96 -10.65
C ALA A 199 -3.16 4.16 -11.54
N LEU A 200 -2.93 5.34 -10.94
CA LEU A 200 -2.47 6.53 -11.67
C LEU A 200 -1.07 6.33 -12.27
N MET A 201 -0.17 5.67 -11.55
CA MET A 201 1.15 5.31 -12.08
C MET A 201 1.04 4.33 -13.27
N TYR A 202 0.09 3.38 -13.23
CA TYR A 202 -0.15 2.47 -14.36
C TYR A 202 -0.70 3.21 -15.57
N MET A 203 -1.61 4.15 -15.39
CA MET A 203 -2.06 5.00 -16.50
C MET A 203 -0.88 5.73 -17.14
N ALA A 204 -0.04 6.40 -16.32
CA ALA A 204 1.15 7.09 -16.83
C ALA A 204 2.13 6.13 -17.56
N PHE A 205 2.30 4.91 -17.04
CA PHE A 205 3.11 3.87 -17.67
C PHE A 205 2.54 3.40 -19.02
N LEU A 206 1.22 3.26 -19.14
CA LEU A 206 0.59 2.74 -20.36
C LEU A 206 0.44 3.78 -21.46
N VAL A 207 0.48 5.08 -21.15
CA VAL A 207 0.29 6.18 -22.12
C VAL A 207 1.23 6.08 -23.32
N PRO A 208 2.56 5.88 -23.21
CA PRO A 208 3.43 5.77 -24.39
C PRO A 208 3.11 4.58 -25.28
N ALA A 209 2.73 3.43 -24.70
CA ALA A 209 2.31 2.25 -25.46
C ALA A 209 0.99 2.50 -26.19
N TRP A 210 0.05 3.16 -25.55
CA TRP A 210 -1.23 3.56 -26.14
C TRP A 210 -1.05 4.57 -27.28
N LEU A 211 -0.19 5.60 -27.09
CA LEU A 211 0.15 6.56 -28.14
C LEU A 211 0.80 5.86 -29.33
N TYR A 212 1.74 4.94 -29.08
CA TYR A 212 2.34 4.14 -30.13
C TYR A 212 1.28 3.36 -30.93
N ALA A 213 0.33 2.72 -30.26
CA ALA A 213 -0.75 1.99 -30.93
C ALA A 213 -1.59 2.93 -31.81
N ILE A 214 -1.99 4.11 -31.32
CA ILE A 214 -2.75 5.10 -32.11
C ILE A 214 -1.97 5.58 -33.33
N ILE A 215 -0.68 5.86 -33.19
CA ILE A 215 0.14 6.41 -34.28
C ILE A 215 0.43 5.34 -35.34
N LYS A 216 0.73 4.11 -34.91
CA LYS A 216 1.26 3.05 -35.80
C LYS A 216 0.22 2.08 -36.33
N ARG A 217 -1.01 2.04 -35.77
CA ARG A 217 -2.06 1.11 -36.24
C ARG A 217 -3.06 1.81 -37.12
N GLU A 218 -3.66 1.06 -38.04
CA GLU A 218 -4.65 1.57 -39.00
C GLU A 218 -6.02 1.80 -38.31
N ASP A 219 -6.48 0.84 -37.50
CA ASP A 219 -7.77 0.91 -36.83
C ASP A 219 -7.73 1.83 -35.56
N LYS A 220 -7.56 3.13 -35.80
CA LYS A 220 -7.59 4.16 -34.74
C LYS A 220 -8.94 4.22 -34.05
N ARG A 221 -10.04 4.01 -34.78
CA ARG A 221 -11.39 4.02 -34.24
C ARG A 221 -11.62 2.86 -33.28
N GLY A 222 -11.19 1.66 -33.63
CA GLY A 222 -11.27 0.50 -32.74
C GLY A 222 -10.42 0.66 -31.48
N ILE A 223 -9.22 1.26 -31.58
CA ILE A 223 -8.39 1.60 -30.42
C ILE A 223 -9.12 2.54 -29.48
N LEU A 224 -9.68 3.65 -29.98
CA LEU A 224 -10.39 4.63 -29.17
C LEU A 224 -11.65 4.03 -28.53
N LEU A 225 -12.45 3.28 -29.30
CA LEU A 225 -13.66 2.63 -28.79
C LEU A 225 -13.35 1.59 -27.71
N ASN A 226 -12.32 0.76 -27.90
CA ASN A 226 -11.93 -0.24 -26.90
C ASN A 226 -11.32 0.42 -25.66
N THR A 227 -10.60 1.52 -25.80
CA THR A 227 -10.13 2.33 -24.66
C THR A 227 -11.32 2.91 -23.90
N LEU A 228 -12.30 3.51 -24.61
CA LEU A 228 -13.50 4.06 -24.00
C LEU A 228 -14.30 2.98 -23.25
N LYS A 229 -14.50 1.80 -23.84
CA LYS A 229 -15.13 0.64 -23.17
C LYS A 229 -14.40 0.28 -21.87
N ALA A 230 -13.06 0.20 -21.93
CA ALA A 230 -12.26 -0.11 -20.74
C ALA A 230 -12.41 0.96 -19.66
N VAL A 231 -12.37 2.24 -20.02
CA VAL A 231 -12.52 3.37 -19.07
C VAL A 231 -13.90 3.35 -18.43
N LEU A 232 -14.97 3.28 -19.24
CA LEU A 232 -16.35 3.30 -18.73
C LEU A 232 -16.64 2.12 -17.81
N LEU A 233 -16.20 0.92 -18.21
CA LEU A 233 -16.39 -0.26 -17.38
C LEU A 233 -15.53 -0.22 -16.11
N THR A 234 -14.30 0.30 -16.18
CA THR A 234 -13.47 0.51 -14.99
C THR A 234 -14.13 1.48 -14.01
N ILE A 235 -14.61 2.63 -14.50
CA ILE A 235 -15.34 3.60 -13.66
C ILE A 235 -16.57 2.91 -13.03
N PHE A 236 -17.37 2.22 -13.81
CA PHE A 236 -18.55 1.51 -13.32
C PHE A 236 -18.21 0.51 -12.20
N LEU A 237 -17.17 -0.31 -12.41
CA LEU A 237 -16.75 -1.31 -11.43
C LEU A 237 -16.04 -0.72 -10.19
N THR A 238 -15.62 0.54 -10.22
CA THR A 238 -14.93 1.22 -9.11
C THR A 238 -15.71 2.40 -8.50
N VAL A 239 -16.98 2.56 -8.87
CA VAL A 239 -17.89 3.57 -8.28
C VAL A 239 -17.94 3.45 -6.75
N ASN A 240 -17.91 2.22 -6.21
CA ASN A 240 -17.87 1.94 -4.78
C ASN A 240 -16.67 2.57 -4.06
N THR A 241 -15.60 2.90 -4.74
CA THR A 241 -14.39 3.55 -4.23
C THR A 241 -14.33 5.02 -4.64
N LEU A 242 -14.52 5.32 -5.94
CA LEU A 242 -14.35 6.67 -6.47
C LEU A 242 -15.45 7.64 -5.99
N LEU A 243 -16.71 7.19 -5.95
CA LEU A 243 -17.83 8.03 -5.55
C LEU A 243 -17.77 8.44 -4.06
N PRO A 244 -17.57 7.52 -3.10
CA PRO A 244 -17.36 7.91 -1.71
C PRO A 244 -16.18 8.87 -1.51
N LEU A 245 -15.05 8.64 -2.17
CA LEU A 245 -13.89 9.53 -2.10
C LEU A 245 -14.23 10.93 -2.60
N TYR A 246 -14.87 11.05 -3.76
CA TYR A 246 -15.32 12.32 -4.32
C TYR A 246 -16.32 13.03 -3.39
N TRP A 247 -17.36 12.31 -2.97
CA TRP A 247 -18.42 12.88 -2.12
C TRP A 247 -17.89 13.38 -0.78
N MET A 248 -17.07 12.58 -0.10
CA MET A 248 -16.49 12.96 1.18
C MET A 248 -15.52 14.14 1.04
N SER A 249 -14.70 14.16 0.00
CA SER A 249 -13.76 15.26 -0.26
C SER A 249 -14.45 16.57 -0.63
N LYS A 250 -15.61 16.50 -1.26
CA LYS A 250 -16.41 17.70 -1.60
C LYS A 250 -17.21 18.24 -0.42
N THR A 251 -17.64 17.36 0.47
CA THR A 251 -18.51 17.74 1.58
C THR A 251 -17.78 18.03 2.88
N ASN A 252 -16.55 17.51 3.06
CA ASN A 252 -15.76 17.69 4.25
C ASN A 252 -14.34 18.16 3.91
N THR A 253 -13.74 18.97 4.76
CA THR A 253 -12.30 19.22 4.73
C THR A 253 -11.63 18.05 5.47
N LEU A 254 -10.89 17.23 4.74
CA LEU A 254 -10.20 16.07 5.31
C LEU A 254 -8.71 16.38 5.51
N ALA A 255 -8.15 15.88 6.60
CA ALA A 255 -6.71 15.96 6.84
C ALA A 255 -5.97 15.23 5.71
N PRO A 256 -5.06 15.91 5.00
CA PRO A 256 -4.24 15.26 3.99
C PRO A 256 -3.24 14.29 4.64
N THR A 257 -2.72 13.38 3.84
CA THR A 257 -1.54 12.59 4.21
C THR A 257 -0.35 13.52 4.49
N ALA A 258 0.57 13.07 5.36
CA ALA A 258 1.75 13.87 5.68
C ALA A 258 2.59 14.15 4.42
N THR A 259 2.97 15.41 4.26
CA THR A 259 3.90 15.80 3.19
C THR A 259 5.33 15.41 3.55
N MET A 260 6.01 14.81 2.59
CA MET A 260 7.40 14.39 2.73
C MET A 260 8.30 15.25 1.82
N ARG A 261 9.54 15.47 2.24
CA ARG A 261 10.53 16.08 1.35
C ARG A 261 10.88 15.06 0.28
N MET A 262 10.55 15.37 -0.98
CA MET A 262 10.65 14.39 -2.06
C MET A 262 12.10 13.95 -2.30
N LEU A 263 13.05 14.87 -2.27
CA LEU A 263 14.47 14.57 -2.47
C LEU A 263 15.01 13.58 -1.41
N GLU A 264 14.58 13.68 -0.15
CA GLU A 264 14.99 12.75 0.91
C GLU A 264 14.41 11.34 0.72
N ASN A 265 13.28 11.22 0.01
CA ASN A 265 12.57 9.97 -0.25
C ASN A 265 12.75 9.45 -1.69
N ALA A 266 13.64 10.08 -2.44
CA ALA A 266 14.08 9.61 -3.73
C ALA A 266 15.14 8.51 -3.61
N VAL A 267 15.28 7.69 -4.66
CA VAL A 267 16.31 6.64 -4.74
C VAL A 267 17.70 7.28 -4.73
N HIS A 268 18.58 6.76 -3.92
CA HIS A 268 19.98 7.14 -3.88
C HIS A 268 20.85 5.91 -3.71
N LEU A 269 22.09 6.02 -4.17
CA LEU A 269 23.13 5.04 -3.89
C LEU A 269 23.47 5.11 -2.41
N LYS A 270 23.43 3.98 -1.72
CA LYS A 270 23.79 3.89 -0.31
C LYS A 270 25.14 3.23 -0.16
N HIS A 271 26.06 3.92 0.49
CA HIS A 271 27.23 3.29 1.08
C HIS A 271 26.78 2.32 2.16
N THR A 272 27.17 1.07 2.03
CA THR A 272 27.11 0.11 3.11
C THR A 272 28.39 0.31 3.94
N THR A 273 28.27 1.01 5.06
CA THR A 273 29.37 1.17 6.04
C THR A 273 29.56 -0.08 6.91
N VAL A 274 29.28 -1.26 6.42
CA VAL A 274 29.46 -2.50 7.18
C VAL A 274 30.79 -3.12 6.77
N ALA A 275 31.65 -3.35 7.78
CA ALA A 275 32.94 -4.01 7.66
C ALA A 275 32.89 -5.22 6.72
N PHE A 276 33.94 -5.31 5.91
CA PHE A 276 34.18 -6.28 4.87
C PHE A 276 33.77 -7.71 5.22
N HIS A 277 32.49 -8.00 5.00
CA HIS A 277 32.00 -9.36 4.84
C HIS A 277 31.62 -9.48 3.37
N PRO A 278 32.28 -10.31 2.57
CA PRO A 278 32.02 -10.40 1.13
C PRO A 278 30.57 -10.76 0.81
N PHE A 279 29.86 -11.37 1.74
CA PHE A 279 28.43 -11.69 1.64
C PHE A 279 27.50 -10.67 2.34
N ARG A 280 28.00 -9.71 3.12
CA ARG A 280 27.22 -8.66 3.77
C ARG A 280 27.17 -7.33 3.02
N ILE A 281 27.88 -7.20 1.92
CA ILE A 281 27.84 -6.01 1.03
C ILE A 281 26.40 -5.69 0.59
N LEU A 282 25.47 -6.62 0.77
CA LEU A 282 24.13 -6.61 0.26
C LEU A 282 23.05 -6.22 1.30
N THR A 283 23.43 -6.12 2.54
CA THR A 283 22.47 -6.04 3.66
C THR A 283 22.31 -4.62 4.18
N HIS A 284 21.65 -3.71 3.56
CA HIS A 284 20.98 -2.64 4.31
C HIS A 284 19.98 -1.88 3.45
N ASN A 285 18.74 -1.90 3.92
CA ASN A 285 17.60 -1.10 3.46
C ASN A 285 17.19 -1.30 2.00
N LEU A 286 16.44 -2.34 1.75
CA LEU A 286 15.52 -2.52 0.63
C LEU A 286 14.41 -1.44 0.55
N ARG A 287 14.55 -0.37 1.32
CA ARG A 287 13.75 0.82 1.11
C ARG A 287 14.04 1.32 -0.24
N ALA A 288 13.57 1.49 -1.24
CA ALA A 288 13.80 2.30 -2.41
C ALA A 288 15.28 2.67 -2.73
N SER A 289 16.24 2.25 -1.94
CA SER A 289 17.65 2.50 -2.22
C SER A 289 18.18 1.45 -3.20
N LEU A 290 18.89 1.94 -4.20
CA LEU A 290 19.61 1.11 -5.14
C LEU A 290 20.92 0.68 -4.50
N THR A 291 21.13 -0.62 -4.30
CA THR A 291 22.43 -1.15 -3.87
C THR A 291 23.44 -1.00 -4.99
N TYR A 292 24.74 -0.84 -4.68
CA TYR A 292 25.77 -0.61 -5.70
C TYR A 292 25.79 -1.71 -6.76
N TRP A 293 25.75 -2.98 -6.36
CA TRP A 293 25.78 -4.09 -7.31
C TRP A 293 24.58 -4.09 -8.25
N LEU A 294 23.38 -3.74 -7.75
CA LEU A 294 22.18 -3.66 -8.59
C LEU A 294 22.24 -2.44 -9.51
N ALA A 295 22.80 -1.32 -9.03
CA ALA A 295 23.05 -0.14 -9.84
C ALA A 295 24.01 -0.46 -10.99
N TYR A 296 25.13 -1.09 -10.70
CA TYR A 296 26.08 -1.52 -11.73
C TYR A 296 25.45 -2.51 -12.71
N ALA A 297 24.71 -3.50 -12.20
CA ALA A 297 24.01 -4.45 -13.08
C ALA A 297 23.05 -3.75 -14.05
N PHE A 298 22.28 -2.76 -13.58
CA PHE A 298 21.36 -2.00 -14.43
C PHE A 298 22.10 -1.05 -15.39
N ILE A 299 23.15 -0.38 -14.95
CA ILE A 299 23.96 0.49 -15.83
C ILE A 299 24.59 -0.34 -16.95
N VAL A 300 25.28 -1.43 -16.59
CA VAL A 300 25.92 -2.33 -17.57
C VAL A 300 24.89 -2.91 -18.52
N GLN A 301 23.71 -3.32 -18.00
CA GLN A 301 22.60 -3.84 -18.80
C GLN A 301 22.08 -2.79 -19.81
N VAL A 302 21.90 -1.53 -19.39
CA VAL A 302 21.45 -0.45 -20.29
C VAL A 302 22.49 -0.17 -21.38
N ILE A 303 23.77 -0.07 -21.00
CA ILE A 303 24.88 0.10 -21.96
C ILE A 303 24.92 -1.06 -22.94
N TYR A 304 24.83 -2.30 -22.46
CA TYR A 304 24.80 -3.49 -23.29
C TYR A 304 23.61 -3.51 -24.26
N ALA A 305 22.41 -3.12 -23.78
CA ALA A 305 21.24 -3.02 -24.62
C ALA A 305 21.41 -1.99 -25.75
N ILE A 306 22.02 -0.83 -25.47
CA ILE A 306 22.33 0.19 -26.47
C ILE A 306 23.37 -0.32 -27.47
N TRP A 307 24.40 -1.01 -26.99
CA TRP A 307 25.45 -1.57 -27.85
C TRP A 307 24.92 -2.64 -28.80
N THR A 308 23.96 -3.47 -28.32
CA THR A 308 23.32 -4.54 -29.12
C THR A 308 21.99 -4.12 -29.75
N ARG A 309 21.77 -2.81 -29.96
CA ARG A 309 20.49 -2.25 -30.41
C ARG A 309 19.95 -2.84 -31.72
N GLU A 310 20.84 -3.15 -32.65
CA GLU A 310 20.46 -3.71 -33.95
C GLU A 310 19.96 -5.16 -33.82
N GLU A 311 20.41 -5.88 -32.79
CA GLU A 311 20.06 -7.28 -32.57
C GLU A 311 18.79 -7.42 -31.71
N SER A 312 18.48 -6.42 -30.86
CA SER A 312 17.32 -6.46 -29.97
C SER A 312 16.74 -5.07 -29.66
N LYS A 313 15.88 -4.57 -30.57
CA LYS A 313 15.15 -3.30 -30.35
C LYS A 313 14.28 -3.32 -29.10
N ALA A 314 13.69 -4.49 -28.76
CA ALA A 314 12.88 -4.64 -27.55
C ALA A 314 13.71 -4.41 -26.28
N ASN A 315 14.95 -4.91 -26.23
CA ASN A 315 15.85 -4.70 -25.09
C ASN A 315 16.16 -3.22 -24.90
N VAL A 316 16.45 -2.50 -25.97
CA VAL A 316 16.71 -1.04 -25.90
C VAL A 316 15.49 -0.30 -25.35
N VAL A 317 14.30 -0.58 -25.90
CA VAL A 317 13.07 0.12 -25.49
C VAL A 317 12.77 -0.11 -24.01
N VAL A 318 12.76 -1.36 -23.54
CA VAL A 318 12.44 -1.65 -22.12
C VAL A 318 13.51 -1.11 -21.18
N SER A 319 14.79 -1.15 -21.59
CA SER A 319 15.93 -0.68 -20.79
C SER A 319 15.95 0.83 -20.65
N LEU A 320 15.75 1.55 -21.75
CA LEU A 320 15.70 3.01 -21.74
C LEU A 320 14.44 3.52 -21.00
N TYR A 321 13.30 2.87 -21.23
CA TYR A 321 12.07 3.24 -20.53
C TYR A 321 12.14 2.93 -19.03
N GLY A 322 12.74 1.79 -18.65
CA GLY A 322 13.04 1.49 -17.25
C GLY A 322 14.04 2.47 -16.64
N GLY A 323 15.08 2.84 -17.39
CA GLY A 323 16.06 3.86 -17.00
C GLY A 323 15.43 5.24 -16.79
N PHE A 324 14.51 5.66 -17.67
CA PHE A 324 13.75 6.89 -17.50
C PHE A 324 12.96 6.93 -16.17
N TRP A 325 12.22 5.87 -15.88
CA TRP A 325 11.48 5.78 -14.61
C TRP A 325 12.41 5.70 -13.39
N LEU A 326 13.58 5.07 -13.54
CA LEU A 326 14.60 5.05 -12.48
C LEU A 326 15.20 6.44 -12.26
N LEU A 327 15.44 7.19 -13.32
CA LEU A 327 15.87 8.58 -13.24
C LEU A 327 14.83 9.42 -12.49
N LEU A 328 13.56 9.32 -12.85
CA LEU A 328 12.48 9.99 -12.12
C LEU A 328 12.38 9.55 -10.65
N ALA A 329 12.70 8.30 -10.35
CA ALA A 329 12.75 7.82 -8.97
C ALA A 329 13.93 8.37 -8.16
N SER A 330 14.98 8.87 -8.81
CA SER A 330 16.28 9.15 -8.22
C SER A 330 16.42 10.58 -7.70
N ARG A 331 17.49 10.80 -6.93
CA ARG A 331 17.95 12.13 -6.48
C ARG A 331 18.59 12.98 -7.58
N LEU A 332 18.82 12.42 -8.77
CA LEU A 332 19.31 13.17 -9.93
C LEU A 332 18.28 14.19 -10.44
N VAL A 333 17.00 13.93 -10.17
CA VAL A 333 15.94 14.90 -10.41
C VAL A 333 15.83 15.85 -9.22
N GLU A 334 15.90 17.14 -9.49
CA GLU A 334 15.76 18.19 -8.47
C GLU A 334 14.31 18.35 -7.99
N TRP A 335 13.82 17.33 -7.31
CA TRP A 335 12.44 17.26 -6.83
C TRP A 335 12.03 18.43 -5.96
N ASP A 336 12.96 18.96 -5.15
CA ASP A 336 12.68 20.11 -4.30
C ASP A 336 12.39 21.36 -5.16
N ARG A 337 13.12 21.56 -6.27
CA ARG A 337 12.87 22.65 -7.21
C ARG A 337 11.53 22.50 -7.91
N ILE A 338 11.19 21.29 -8.38
CA ILE A 338 9.90 20.99 -9.02
C ILE A 338 8.75 21.26 -8.05
N THR A 339 8.86 20.80 -6.80
CA THR A 339 7.80 20.96 -5.80
C THR A 339 7.68 22.37 -5.23
N ASN A 340 8.67 23.24 -5.43
CA ASN A 340 8.53 24.65 -5.17
C ASN A 340 7.50 25.32 -6.10
N HIS A 341 7.45 24.88 -7.37
CA HIS A 341 6.47 25.39 -8.34
C HIS A 341 5.17 24.61 -8.35
N LEU A 342 5.23 23.31 -7.99
CA LEU A 342 4.08 22.38 -8.01
C LEU A 342 3.93 21.64 -6.67
N PRO A 343 3.53 22.34 -5.58
CA PRO A 343 3.47 21.75 -4.23
C PRO A 343 2.49 20.56 -4.12
N ALA A 344 1.49 20.51 -5.00
CA ALA A 344 0.56 19.39 -5.07
C ALA A 344 1.27 18.05 -5.32
N LEU A 345 2.38 18.04 -6.06
CA LEU A 345 3.16 16.83 -6.31
C LEU A 345 3.73 16.23 -5.03
N ALA A 346 4.21 17.06 -4.09
CA ALA A 346 4.74 16.58 -2.81
C ALA A 346 3.67 15.93 -1.94
N ARG A 347 2.41 16.39 -2.03
CA ARG A 347 1.27 15.77 -1.35
C ARG A 347 0.87 14.46 -2.01
N PHE A 348 0.88 14.42 -3.35
CA PHE A 348 0.33 13.34 -4.14
C PHE A 348 1.31 12.17 -4.30
N ILE A 349 2.53 12.45 -4.77
CA ILE A 349 3.56 11.43 -5.01
C ILE A 349 4.22 11.02 -3.68
N GLN A 350 4.53 11.96 -2.79
CA GLN A 350 5.21 11.82 -1.50
C GLN A 350 6.61 11.22 -1.60
N PHE A 351 6.77 10.12 -2.34
CA PHE A 351 8.00 9.33 -2.47
C PHE A 351 8.31 9.11 -3.95
N PRO A 352 9.27 9.84 -4.56
CA PRO A 352 9.70 9.55 -5.94
C PRO A 352 10.16 8.11 -6.12
N SER A 353 10.70 7.51 -5.06
CA SER A 353 11.07 6.09 -5.03
C SER A 353 9.91 5.13 -5.33
N ARG A 354 8.65 5.56 -5.36
CA ARG A 354 7.52 4.74 -5.85
C ARG A 354 7.63 4.42 -7.34
N PHE A 355 8.29 5.27 -8.13
CA PHE A 355 8.51 5.02 -9.54
C PHE A 355 9.36 3.77 -9.82
N VAL A 356 10.10 3.24 -8.84
CA VAL A 356 10.77 1.94 -9.00
C VAL A 356 9.79 0.78 -9.18
N CYS A 357 8.50 0.94 -8.81
CA CYS A 357 7.48 -0.05 -9.14
C CYS A 357 7.37 -0.27 -10.66
N ILE A 358 7.68 0.75 -11.47
CA ILE A 358 7.71 0.69 -12.94
C ILE A 358 9.13 0.40 -13.43
N ALA A 359 10.12 1.09 -12.88
CA ALA A 359 11.50 1.01 -13.33
C ALA A 359 12.08 -0.41 -13.22
N TYR A 360 11.94 -1.03 -12.05
CA TYR A 360 12.60 -2.32 -11.80
C TYR A 360 12.05 -3.45 -12.65
N PRO A 361 10.74 -3.69 -12.79
CA PRO A 361 10.28 -4.77 -13.66
C PRO A 361 10.69 -4.59 -15.12
N LEU A 362 10.75 -3.34 -15.64
CA LEU A 362 11.26 -3.07 -17.00
C LEU A 362 12.75 -3.40 -17.12
N LEU A 363 13.57 -2.93 -16.16
CA LEU A 363 15.01 -3.21 -16.16
C LEU A 363 15.30 -4.70 -15.97
N ILE A 364 14.48 -5.42 -15.22
CA ILE A 364 14.57 -6.88 -15.07
C ILE A 364 14.19 -7.61 -16.37
N VAL A 365 13.20 -7.13 -17.12
CA VAL A 365 12.94 -7.65 -18.49
C VAL A 365 14.16 -7.43 -19.38
N GLY A 366 14.74 -6.22 -19.35
CA GLY A 366 15.96 -5.90 -20.09
C GLY A 366 17.14 -6.78 -19.70
N LEU A 367 17.32 -7.03 -18.40
CA LEU A 367 18.36 -7.95 -17.89
C LEU A 367 18.16 -9.36 -18.45
N GLY A 368 16.92 -9.87 -18.43
CA GLY A 368 16.56 -11.17 -19.01
C GLY A 368 16.88 -11.25 -20.49
N LEU A 369 16.57 -10.21 -21.26
CA LEU A 369 16.88 -10.12 -22.69
C LEU A 369 18.39 -10.07 -22.96
N SER A 370 19.15 -9.34 -22.15
CA SER A 370 20.60 -9.25 -22.29
C SER A 370 21.28 -10.61 -22.02
N PHE A 371 20.86 -11.31 -20.96
CA PHE A 371 21.37 -12.66 -20.69
C PHE A 371 20.93 -13.67 -21.76
N GLU A 372 19.68 -13.59 -22.26
CA GLU A 372 19.22 -14.42 -23.37
C GLU A 372 20.07 -14.22 -24.62
N HIS A 373 20.42 -12.95 -24.93
CA HIS A 373 21.27 -12.63 -26.08
C HIS A 373 22.70 -13.19 -25.90
N ILE A 374 23.30 -13.01 -24.72
CA ILE A 374 24.63 -13.57 -24.41
C ILE A 374 24.63 -15.10 -24.55
N LEU A 375 23.60 -15.78 -24.09
CA LEU A 375 23.50 -17.25 -24.12
C LEU A 375 23.20 -17.82 -25.52
N ARG A 376 22.86 -17.00 -26.50
CA ARG A 376 22.77 -17.41 -27.93
C ARG A 376 24.15 -17.59 -28.55
N ARG A 377 25.22 -17.03 -27.95
CA ARG A 377 26.59 -17.21 -28.45
C ARG A 377 27.02 -18.67 -28.36
N LYS A 378 27.87 -19.12 -29.32
CA LYS A 378 28.25 -20.55 -29.43
C LYS A 378 29.22 -21.02 -28.33
N GLN A 379 30.02 -20.14 -27.74
CA GLN A 379 31.10 -20.47 -26.80
C GLN A 379 30.53 -21.00 -25.46
N LYS A 380 30.90 -22.22 -25.08
CA LYS A 380 30.42 -22.89 -23.86
C LYS A 380 30.81 -22.13 -22.58
N TRP A 381 32.03 -21.63 -22.52
CA TRP A 381 32.53 -20.88 -21.36
C TRP A 381 31.77 -19.57 -21.13
N VAL A 382 31.38 -18.85 -22.23
CA VAL A 382 30.56 -17.64 -22.11
C VAL A 382 29.19 -17.96 -21.52
N LYS A 383 28.58 -19.09 -21.92
CA LYS A 383 27.32 -19.55 -21.35
C LYS A 383 27.44 -19.88 -19.86
N ALA A 384 28.50 -20.62 -19.50
CA ALA A 384 28.78 -20.97 -18.11
C ALA A 384 28.99 -19.72 -17.23
N ALA A 385 29.82 -18.78 -17.70
CA ALA A 385 30.07 -17.52 -17.02
C ALA A 385 28.79 -16.67 -16.86
N ALA A 386 27.93 -16.61 -17.90
CA ALA A 386 26.67 -15.88 -17.85
C ALA A 386 25.69 -16.51 -16.82
N TYR A 387 25.57 -17.83 -16.78
CA TYR A 387 24.74 -18.49 -15.77
C TYR A 387 25.31 -18.35 -14.36
N ALA A 388 26.65 -18.44 -14.21
CA ALA A 388 27.31 -18.24 -12.91
C ALA A 388 27.09 -16.80 -12.39
N LEU A 389 27.25 -15.81 -13.27
CA LEU A 389 26.99 -14.40 -12.90
C LEU A 389 25.52 -14.17 -12.55
N LEU A 390 24.58 -14.64 -13.37
CA LEU A 390 23.15 -14.48 -13.09
C LEU A 390 22.74 -15.23 -11.82
N GLY A 391 23.28 -16.42 -11.59
CA GLY A 391 23.08 -17.19 -10.35
C GLY A 391 23.60 -16.45 -9.13
N LEU A 392 24.79 -15.84 -9.22
CA LEU A 392 25.36 -15.03 -8.14
C LEU A 392 24.53 -13.79 -7.84
N LEU A 393 24.06 -13.06 -8.88
CA LEU A 393 23.17 -11.90 -8.70
C LEU A 393 21.87 -12.31 -8.05
N THR A 394 21.29 -13.44 -8.46
CA THR A 394 20.04 -13.96 -7.90
C THR A 394 20.21 -14.38 -6.43
N PHE A 395 21.29 -15.10 -6.13
CA PHE A 395 21.60 -15.51 -4.76
C PHE A 395 21.82 -14.29 -3.85
N ALA A 396 22.60 -13.31 -4.32
CA ALA A 396 22.88 -12.09 -3.60
C ALA A 396 21.59 -11.29 -3.28
N ALA A 397 20.69 -11.19 -4.26
CA ALA A 397 19.41 -10.51 -4.07
C ALA A 397 18.50 -11.26 -3.06
N ALA A 398 18.46 -12.59 -3.15
CA ALA A 398 17.67 -13.44 -2.24
C ALA A 398 18.19 -13.38 -0.80
N ASP A 399 19.51 -13.48 -0.61
CA ASP A 399 20.14 -13.42 0.71
C ASP A 399 19.92 -12.08 1.38
N CYS A 400 20.07 -10.98 0.63
CA CYS A 400 19.78 -9.62 1.11
C CYS A 400 18.34 -9.50 1.65
N LEU A 401 17.35 -10.01 0.93
CA LEU A 401 15.96 -9.96 1.39
C LEU A 401 15.76 -10.84 2.64
N VAL A 402 16.28 -12.06 2.66
CA VAL A 402 16.15 -12.99 3.78
C VAL A 402 16.71 -12.40 5.07
N ILE A 403 17.89 -11.81 5.01
CA ILE A 403 18.51 -11.13 6.16
C ILE A 403 17.64 -9.94 6.60
N THR A 404 17.17 -9.14 5.65
CA THR A 404 16.32 -7.98 5.95
C THR A 404 15.00 -8.39 6.60
N LEU A 405 14.33 -9.42 6.10
CA LEU A 405 13.09 -9.92 6.69
C LEU A 405 13.30 -10.47 8.10
N THR A 406 14.37 -11.23 8.29
CA THR A 406 14.70 -11.78 9.61
C THR A 406 15.02 -10.66 10.61
N SER A 407 15.84 -9.68 10.20
CA SER A 407 16.16 -8.52 11.04
C SER A 407 14.92 -7.67 11.35
N ASN A 408 14.04 -7.46 10.37
CA ASN A 408 12.81 -6.68 10.58
C ASN A 408 11.79 -7.40 11.47
N ALA A 409 11.72 -8.72 11.43
CA ALA A 409 10.88 -9.48 12.34
C ALA A 409 11.31 -9.31 13.80
N TRP A 410 12.61 -9.19 14.05
CA TRP A 410 13.16 -8.94 15.40
C TRP A 410 13.19 -7.46 15.77
N ALA A 411 13.78 -6.60 14.94
CA ALA A 411 14.02 -5.20 15.26
C ALA A 411 12.81 -4.28 15.01
N GLY A 412 12.07 -4.52 13.94
CA GLY A 412 10.89 -3.73 13.58
C GLY A 412 9.76 -3.90 14.58
N TYR A 413 9.59 -5.10 15.09
CA TYR A 413 8.66 -5.42 16.15
C TYR A 413 9.04 -4.69 17.45
N GLN A 414 10.27 -4.79 17.91
CA GLN A 414 10.78 -4.11 19.09
C GLN A 414 10.58 -2.58 19.02
N ASN A 415 10.98 -1.98 17.90
CA ASN A 415 10.91 -0.53 17.74
C ASN A 415 9.48 0.01 17.61
N ASN A 416 8.58 -0.72 16.94
CA ASN A 416 7.21 -0.25 16.72
C ASN A 416 6.29 -0.49 17.92
N VAL A 417 6.47 -1.57 18.66
CA VAL A 417 5.75 -1.79 19.91
C VAL A 417 6.16 -0.73 20.95
N GLY A 418 7.46 -0.44 21.10
CA GLY A 418 7.94 0.63 21.95
C GLY A 418 7.36 2.00 21.58
N ARG A 419 7.16 2.30 20.30
CA ARG A 419 6.55 3.56 19.84
C ARG A 419 5.05 3.62 20.02
N SER A 420 4.36 2.51 19.84
CA SER A 420 2.90 2.46 19.86
C SER A 420 2.34 2.53 21.27
N ARG A 421 3.05 2.00 22.25
CA ARG A 421 2.63 2.01 23.64
C ARG A 421 2.63 3.39 24.28
N ASN A 422 3.16 4.40 23.59
CA ASN A 422 3.54 5.58 24.32
C ASN A 422 3.11 6.93 23.79
N THR A 423 2.07 7.32 24.38
CA THR A 423 1.91 8.69 24.89
C THR A 423 2.79 8.97 26.13
N LYS A 424 2.91 8.09 27.08
CA LYS A 424 3.86 8.24 28.21
C LYS A 424 5.34 8.13 27.78
N PHE A 425 5.65 7.34 26.79
CA PHE A 425 7.03 7.11 26.32
C PHE A 425 7.55 8.23 25.40
N GLY A 426 6.69 8.84 24.60
CA GLY A 426 7.02 10.09 23.92
C GLY A 426 7.29 11.19 24.96
N GLU A 427 6.58 11.19 26.08
CA GLU A 427 6.79 12.12 27.19
C GLU A 427 8.05 11.84 28.00
N GLU A 428 8.44 10.58 28.27
CA GLU A 428 9.66 10.25 29.02
C GLU A 428 10.95 10.39 28.19
N THR A 429 10.94 10.00 26.92
CA THR A 429 12.07 10.32 26.00
C THR A 429 12.18 11.82 25.76
N GLN A 430 11.08 12.57 25.84
CA GLN A 430 11.10 14.02 25.81
C GLN A 430 11.62 14.63 27.10
N LYS A 431 11.36 14.05 28.27
CA LYS A 431 11.89 14.54 29.56
C LYS A 431 13.40 14.35 29.70
N THR A 432 13.96 13.27 29.15
CA THR A 432 15.43 13.06 29.13
C THR A 432 16.16 13.94 28.13
N SER A 433 15.53 14.30 27.00
CA SER A 433 16.11 15.23 26.04
C SER A 433 15.89 16.71 26.38
N SER A 434 14.90 17.03 27.21
CA SER A 434 14.59 18.41 27.61
C SER A 434 15.46 18.94 28.77
N ARG A 435 16.28 18.10 29.41
CA ARG A 435 17.34 18.54 30.30
C ARG A 435 18.57 19.09 29.58
N GLU A 436 18.71 18.78 28.29
CA GLU A 436 19.75 19.36 27.45
C GLU A 436 19.19 20.47 26.54
N LYS A 437 19.37 21.71 26.98
CA LYS A 437 19.37 22.97 26.22
C LYS A 437 18.03 23.70 25.98
N LYS A 438 17.91 24.82 26.68
CA LYS A 438 16.96 25.93 26.52
C LYS A 438 16.84 26.57 25.11
N GLY A 439 17.51 26.02 24.08
CA GLY A 439 17.51 26.59 22.71
C GLY A 439 16.65 25.86 21.67
N LYS A 440 16.04 24.69 21.98
CA LYS A 440 15.45 23.77 20.98
C LYS A 440 13.92 23.67 20.94
N LYS A 441 13.17 24.66 21.44
CA LYS A 441 11.69 24.65 21.37
C LYS A 441 11.09 24.49 19.94
N LYS A 442 11.85 24.80 18.89
CA LYS A 442 11.40 24.65 17.50
C LYS A 442 11.57 23.24 16.90
N LYS A 443 12.42 22.36 17.46
CA LYS A 443 12.59 20.99 16.98
C LYS A 443 11.49 20.03 17.42
N LYS A 444 10.77 20.35 18.49
CA LYS A 444 9.81 19.47 19.17
C LYS A 444 8.59 19.06 18.34
N ALA A 445 8.18 19.89 17.37
CA ALA A 445 7.05 19.59 16.49
C ALA A 445 7.42 18.69 15.29
N MET A 446 8.70 18.57 14.94
CA MET A 446 9.20 17.72 13.85
C MET A 446 9.48 16.27 14.27
N GLU A 447 9.72 16.02 15.55
CA GLU A 447 10.14 14.70 16.06
C GLU A 447 8.97 13.70 16.21
N ASP A 448 7.73 14.17 16.24
CA ASP A 448 6.53 13.29 16.31
C ASP A 448 6.22 12.57 14.99
N TYR A 449 6.87 12.92 13.89
CA TYR A 449 6.73 12.31 12.57
C TYR A 449 7.95 11.45 12.16
N GLY A 450 8.19 10.39 12.89
CA GLY A 450 8.89 9.24 12.28
C GLY A 450 10.41 9.26 12.21
N VAL A 451 11.14 10.01 13.05
CA VAL A 451 12.59 9.84 13.19
C VAL A 451 12.88 8.69 14.17
N TYR A 452 13.57 7.67 13.67
CA TYR A 452 13.94 6.49 14.43
C TYR A 452 15.13 6.76 15.36
N HIS A 453 14.90 6.80 16.67
CA HIS A 453 15.95 6.66 17.65
C HIS A 453 15.91 5.25 18.28
N PRO A 454 16.98 4.48 18.25
CA PRO A 454 17.03 3.20 18.94
C PRO A 454 16.98 3.44 20.45
N VAL A 455 16.01 2.84 21.10
CA VAL A 455 15.84 2.91 22.57
C VAL A 455 16.21 1.56 23.13
N LYS A 456 17.08 1.53 24.16
CA LYS A 456 17.36 0.31 24.94
C LYS A 456 16.07 -0.18 25.61
N LEU A 457 15.77 -1.46 25.48
CA LEU A 457 14.60 -2.09 26.07
C LEU A 457 14.84 -2.34 27.57
N ASP A 458 13.96 -1.81 28.40
CA ASP A 458 13.84 -2.22 29.80
C ASP A 458 12.96 -3.49 29.93
N ASP A 459 12.88 -4.03 31.12
CA ASP A 459 12.18 -5.30 31.36
C ASP A 459 10.66 -5.18 31.14
N GLN A 460 10.05 -4.03 31.40
CA GLN A 460 8.62 -3.80 31.08
C GLN A 460 8.35 -3.86 29.58
N ARG A 461 9.31 -3.46 28.76
CA ARG A 461 9.21 -3.49 27.31
C ARG A 461 9.42 -4.88 26.75
N LYS A 462 10.33 -5.65 27.37
CA LYS A 462 10.50 -7.07 27.02
C LYS A 462 9.22 -7.84 27.32
N GLN A 463 8.59 -7.61 28.48
CA GLN A 463 7.30 -8.20 28.81
C GLN A 463 6.21 -7.81 27.83
N ALA A 464 6.16 -6.53 27.43
CA ALA A 464 5.22 -6.07 26.41
C ALA A 464 5.39 -6.76 25.05
N LEU A 465 6.61 -7.11 24.67
CA LEU A 465 6.89 -7.88 23.46
C LEU A 465 6.34 -9.29 23.59
N VAL A 466 6.53 -9.94 24.72
CA VAL A 466 5.99 -11.26 25.01
C VAL A 466 4.47 -11.23 24.96
N ASP A 467 3.82 -10.27 25.63
CA ASP A 467 2.36 -10.11 25.63
C ASP A 467 1.80 -9.84 24.23
N THR A 468 2.48 -9.01 23.45
CA THR A 468 2.06 -8.71 22.08
C THR A 468 2.22 -9.92 21.17
N ASN A 469 3.30 -10.68 21.33
CA ASN A 469 3.50 -11.91 20.58
C ASN A 469 2.42 -12.95 20.92
N ALA A 470 2.08 -13.10 22.20
CA ALA A 470 0.99 -13.95 22.66
C ALA A 470 -0.36 -13.52 22.05
N ALA A 471 -0.67 -12.22 22.02
CA ALA A 471 -1.90 -11.69 21.42
C ALA A 471 -1.98 -11.96 19.92
N THR A 472 -0.86 -11.89 19.17
CA THR A 472 -0.87 -12.19 17.73
C THR A 472 -1.13 -13.65 17.41
N HIS A 473 -0.77 -14.57 18.32
CA HIS A 473 -0.99 -16.01 18.17
C HIS A 473 -2.30 -16.50 18.80
N ALA A 474 -2.83 -15.77 19.78
CA ALA A 474 -3.97 -16.17 20.59
C ALA A 474 -5.34 -15.75 20.03
N HIS A 475 -5.47 -15.44 18.76
CA HIS A 475 -6.71 -14.93 18.12
C HIS A 475 -7.25 -13.62 18.72
N ASP A 476 -6.51 -12.94 19.57
CA ASP A 476 -6.94 -11.68 20.17
C ASP A 476 -6.51 -10.49 19.33
N LEU A 477 -7.25 -10.27 18.24
CA LEU A 477 -6.99 -9.20 17.28
C LEU A 477 -7.12 -7.81 17.90
N GLN A 478 -8.10 -7.62 18.81
CA GLN A 478 -8.35 -6.35 19.48
C GLN A 478 -7.25 -6.04 20.51
N ALA A 479 -6.83 -7.02 21.30
CA ALA A 479 -5.76 -6.81 22.29
C ALA A 479 -4.46 -6.36 21.62
N PHE A 480 -4.12 -6.94 20.45
CA PHE A 480 -2.98 -6.49 19.67
C PHE A 480 -3.10 -5.02 19.25
N LEU A 481 -4.26 -4.61 18.72
CA LEU A 481 -4.51 -3.23 18.31
C LEU A 481 -4.52 -2.27 19.50
N ASP A 482 -5.00 -2.72 20.66
CA ASP A 482 -5.00 -1.94 21.89
C ASP A 482 -3.59 -1.76 22.46
N MET A 483 -2.74 -2.75 22.36
CA MET A 483 -1.33 -2.65 22.74
C MET A 483 -0.52 -1.76 21.79
N THR A 484 -0.84 -1.80 20.51
CA THR A 484 -0.09 -1.10 19.45
C THR A 484 -0.73 0.21 19.00
N LYS A 485 -1.58 0.85 19.82
CA LYS A 485 -2.31 2.10 19.49
C LYS A 485 -1.42 3.14 18.85
N LYS A 486 -1.80 3.59 17.65
CA LYS A 486 -1.12 4.65 16.92
C LYS A 486 -2.13 5.73 16.51
N ALA A 487 -1.82 6.98 16.82
CA ALA A 487 -2.59 8.10 16.29
C ALA A 487 -2.18 8.35 14.84
N ILE A 488 -3.13 8.22 13.92
CA ILE A 488 -2.93 8.47 12.49
C ILE A 488 -3.92 9.57 12.10
N PRO A 489 -3.45 10.75 11.64
CA PRO A 489 -4.33 11.88 11.35
C PRO A 489 -5.03 11.79 9.99
N ASP A 490 -4.59 10.88 9.11
CA ASP A 490 -5.08 10.79 7.75
C ASP A 490 -6.60 10.63 7.68
N TYR A 491 -7.23 11.40 6.80
CA TYR A 491 -8.68 11.40 6.55
C TYR A 491 -9.57 11.85 7.72
N LEU A 492 -8.99 12.36 8.83
CA LEU A 492 -9.81 13.02 9.86
C LEU A 492 -10.47 14.28 9.29
N PRO A 493 -11.72 14.59 9.68
CA PRO A 493 -12.31 15.87 9.31
C PRO A 493 -11.59 17.00 10.06
N VAL A 494 -11.36 18.10 9.38
CA VAL A 494 -10.68 19.27 9.96
C VAL A 494 -11.65 20.43 10.04
N TYR A 495 -12.04 20.81 11.25
CA TYR A 495 -12.94 21.92 11.53
C TYR A 495 -12.21 23.22 11.86
N LYS A 496 -10.95 23.14 12.17
CA LYS A 496 -10.08 24.30 12.36
C LYS A 496 -8.72 24.02 11.74
N TRP A 497 -8.47 24.66 10.64
CA TRP A 497 -7.20 24.68 9.92
C TRP A 497 -6.68 26.09 9.96
N ASP A 498 -5.45 26.30 10.36
CA ASP A 498 -4.86 27.61 10.31
C ASP A 498 -4.58 27.99 8.85
N PRO A 499 -4.64 29.26 8.46
CA PRO A 499 -4.35 29.66 7.09
C PRO A 499 -2.92 29.25 6.69
N GLU A 500 -2.74 28.95 5.40
CA GLU A 500 -1.41 28.66 4.87
C GLU A 500 -0.50 29.87 5.05
N PRO A 501 0.76 29.67 5.45
CA PRO A 501 1.70 30.78 5.61
C PRO A 501 2.02 31.38 4.24
N ASP A 502 2.15 32.70 4.19
CA ASP A 502 2.74 33.36 3.03
C ASP A 502 4.25 33.03 2.98
N VAL A 503 4.64 32.26 1.97
CA VAL A 503 5.99 31.73 1.84
C VAL A 503 6.59 32.19 0.52
N PRO A 504 7.73 32.91 0.54
CA PRO A 504 8.45 33.24 -0.68
C PRO A 504 8.79 32.00 -1.50
N SER A 505 8.68 32.05 -2.82
CA SER A 505 8.81 30.90 -3.73
C SER A 505 10.09 30.08 -3.51
N HIS A 506 11.23 30.74 -3.26
CA HIS A 506 12.52 30.08 -3.02
C HIS A 506 12.62 29.34 -1.67
N LEU A 507 11.70 29.59 -0.74
CA LEU A 507 11.63 28.89 0.55
C LEU A 507 10.40 27.98 0.66
N TYR A 508 9.59 27.88 -0.40
CA TYR A 508 8.27 27.27 -0.37
C TYR A 508 8.32 25.83 0.14
N THR A 509 9.16 24.98 -0.41
CA THR A 509 9.20 23.56 -0.06
C THR A 509 9.51 23.35 1.43
N TYR A 510 10.49 24.09 1.98
CA TYR A 510 10.90 23.90 3.37
C TYR A 510 9.86 24.44 4.36
N LYS A 511 9.43 25.69 4.21
CA LYS A 511 8.44 26.33 5.09
C LYS A 511 7.08 25.67 4.96
N TRP A 512 6.69 25.32 3.75
CA TRP A 512 5.43 24.63 3.48
C TRP A 512 5.40 23.22 4.10
N LYS A 513 6.50 22.45 4.01
CA LYS A 513 6.66 21.18 4.72
C LYS A 513 6.53 21.36 6.24
N GLN A 514 7.19 22.38 6.81
CA GLN A 514 7.08 22.69 8.24
C GLN A 514 5.63 23.02 8.63
N TYR A 515 4.95 23.83 7.85
CA TYR A 515 3.56 24.19 8.09
C TYR A 515 2.66 22.95 8.12
N TYR A 516 2.70 22.09 7.10
CA TYR A 516 1.88 20.89 7.06
C TYR A 516 2.24 19.89 8.17
N THR A 517 3.50 19.75 8.52
CA THR A 517 3.94 18.92 9.64
C THR A 517 3.40 19.43 10.96
N MET A 518 3.42 20.75 11.19
CA MET A 518 2.85 21.40 12.38
C MET A 518 1.32 21.21 12.45
N GLU A 519 0.62 21.43 11.34
CA GLU A 519 -0.83 21.25 11.29
C GLU A 519 -1.23 19.79 11.53
N ASN A 520 -0.55 18.84 10.91
CA ASN A 520 -0.76 17.42 11.15
C ASN A 520 -0.45 17.02 12.60
N SER A 521 0.56 17.62 13.24
CA SER A 521 0.85 17.41 14.67
C SER A 521 -0.27 17.93 15.56
N LYS A 522 -0.84 19.10 15.25
CA LYS A 522 -2.00 19.66 15.99
C LYS A 522 -3.24 18.76 15.83
N ILE A 523 -3.49 18.22 14.63
CA ILE A 523 -4.58 17.30 14.33
C ILE A 523 -4.37 15.98 15.10
N THR A 524 -3.16 15.42 15.05
CA THR A 524 -2.79 14.20 15.77
C THR A 524 -2.96 14.38 17.29
N ALA A 525 -2.49 15.49 17.85
CA ALA A 525 -2.64 15.80 19.27
C ALA A 525 -4.11 15.94 19.66
N ALA A 526 -4.94 16.60 18.84
CA ALA A 526 -6.36 16.73 19.08
C ALA A 526 -7.08 15.37 19.06
N TYR A 527 -6.76 14.49 18.11
CA TYR A 527 -7.31 13.13 18.06
C TYR A 527 -6.87 12.30 19.25
N ARG A 528 -5.57 12.32 19.58
CA ARG A 528 -5.01 11.61 20.74
C ARG A 528 -5.72 12.03 22.04
N LYS A 529 -5.88 13.33 22.26
CA LYS A 529 -6.54 13.88 23.46
C LYS A 529 -8.02 13.50 23.54
N SER A 530 -8.74 13.60 22.43
CA SER A 530 -10.21 13.47 22.45
C SER A 530 -10.71 12.04 22.25
N VAL A 531 -9.93 11.17 21.62
CA VAL A 531 -10.34 9.78 21.30
C VAL A 531 -9.49 8.76 22.04
N MET A 532 -8.17 8.79 21.89
CA MET A 532 -7.31 7.73 22.43
C MET A 532 -7.10 7.84 23.95
N ASN A 533 -6.92 9.07 24.44
CA ASN A 533 -6.67 9.37 25.86
C ASN A 533 -7.89 10.02 26.53
N HIS A 534 -9.08 9.83 25.96
CA HIS A 534 -10.28 10.38 26.59
C HIS A 534 -10.53 9.74 27.96
N ASN A 535 -11.24 10.45 28.78
CA ASN A 535 -11.62 9.97 30.11
C ASN A 535 -12.48 8.69 29.97
N ARG A 536 -12.05 7.57 30.59
CA ARG A 536 -12.68 6.23 30.52
C ARG A 536 -14.15 6.16 30.97
N ASN A 537 -14.73 7.30 31.37
CA ASN A 537 -16.12 7.38 31.81
C ASN A 537 -17.16 7.24 30.70
N VAL A 538 -16.78 7.42 29.44
CA VAL A 538 -17.68 7.23 28.29
C VAL A 538 -17.42 5.86 27.70
N LYS A 539 -18.40 4.96 27.81
CA LYS A 539 -18.36 3.64 27.16
C LYS A 539 -18.93 3.76 25.74
N VAL A 540 -18.19 3.23 24.76
CA VAL A 540 -18.61 3.18 23.37
C VAL A 540 -18.90 1.73 22.99
N LYS A 541 -20.01 1.48 22.33
CA LYS A 541 -20.42 0.15 21.84
C LYS A 541 -20.98 0.27 20.43
N ALA A 542 -20.56 -0.62 19.55
CA ALA A 542 -21.17 -0.78 18.23
C ALA A 542 -22.62 -1.26 18.38
N VAL A 543 -23.52 -0.64 17.65
CA VAL A 543 -24.93 -1.01 17.54
C VAL A 543 -25.33 -1.02 16.07
N LYS A 544 -26.49 -1.54 15.75
CA LYS A 544 -26.97 -1.58 14.37
C LYS A 544 -26.91 -0.17 13.75
N HIS A 545 -26.13 -0.04 12.67
CA HIS A 545 -25.92 1.19 11.90
C HIS A 545 -25.20 2.34 12.63
N GLY A 546 -24.57 2.12 13.79
CA GLY A 546 -23.92 3.21 14.49
C GLY A 546 -23.17 2.85 15.77
N LEU A 547 -22.91 3.89 16.55
CA LEU A 547 -22.26 3.78 17.86
C LEU A 547 -23.19 4.30 18.96
N LYS A 548 -23.35 3.51 20.02
CA LYS A 548 -24.00 3.93 21.26
C LYS A 548 -22.94 4.31 22.29
N LEU A 549 -23.08 5.50 22.85
CA LEU A 549 -22.22 6.00 23.92
C LEU A 549 -23.02 6.14 25.21
N THR A 550 -22.43 5.75 26.32
CA THR A 550 -23.07 5.85 27.64
C THR A 550 -22.08 6.39 28.66
N TRP A 551 -22.53 7.30 29.53
CA TRP A 551 -21.71 7.86 30.60
C TRP A 551 -22.59 8.33 31.77
N LYS A 552 -22.02 8.35 32.98
CA LYS A 552 -22.67 8.90 34.17
C LYS A 552 -22.46 10.41 34.25
N ALA A 553 -23.49 11.13 34.60
CA ALA A 553 -23.42 12.56 34.88
C ALA A 553 -22.39 12.85 35.97
N LYS A 554 -21.64 13.93 35.81
CA LYS A 554 -20.71 14.42 36.85
C LYS A 554 -21.28 15.66 37.53
N LYS A 555 -21.28 15.68 38.88
CA LYS A 555 -21.74 16.83 39.67
C LYS A 555 -20.99 18.11 39.24
N GLY A 556 -21.73 19.18 38.94
CA GLY A 556 -21.16 20.46 38.52
C GLY A 556 -20.69 20.54 37.07
N LYS A 557 -20.83 19.49 36.24
CA LYS A 557 -20.54 19.56 34.81
C LYS A 557 -21.84 19.55 34.01
N HIS A 558 -21.88 20.38 32.95
CA HIS A 558 -23.06 20.51 32.08
C HIS A 558 -22.77 20.08 30.63
N LYS A 559 -21.51 19.74 30.33
CA LYS A 559 -21.06 19.37 28.97
C LYS A 559 -20.03 18.26 29.03
N GLN A 560 -20.17 17.29 28.13
CA GLN A 560 -19.25 16.16 27.94
C GLN A 560 -18.70 16.15 26.52
N GLN A 561 -17.38 16.04 26.38
CA GLN A 561 -16.77 15.72 25.10
C GLN A 561 -16.86 14.21 24.87
N LEU A 562 -17.38 13.80 23.70
CA LEU A 562 -17.49 12.40 23.34
C LEU A 562 -16.26 11.93 22.55
N PRO A 563 -15.78 10.69 22.74
CA PRO A 563 -14.58 10.13 22.09
C PRO A 563 -14.88 9.59 20.69
N VAL A 564 -15.65 10.32 19.90
CA VAL A 564 -16.03 9.97 18.53
C VAL A 564 -15.79 11.13 17.59
N ILE A 565 -15.73 10.84 16.31
CA ILE A 565 -15.50 11.82 15.25
C ILE A 565 -16.81 12.02 14.47
N THR A 566 -17.19 13.27 14.27
CA THR A 566 -18.39 13.63 13.50
C THR A 566 -17.98 14.34 12.20
N TYR A 567 -18.70 14.02 11.14
CA TYR A 567 -18.63 14.62 9.81
C TYR A 567 -19.87 15.44 9.54
N LYS A 568 -19.97 16.13 8.40
CA LYS A 568 -21.20 16.84 8.02
C LYS A 568 -22.40 15.91 7.90
N GLN A 569 -22.17 14.64 7.55
CA GLN A 569 -23.17 13.59 7.41
C GLN A 569 -23.55 12.89 8.71
N SER A 570 -22.89 13.22 9.81
CA SER A 570 -23.17 12.57 11.10
C SER A 570 -24.47 13.09 11.70
N LYS A 571 -25.35 12.14 12.11
CA LYS A 571 -26.50 12.41 12.96
C LYS A 571 -26.15 12.01 14.39
N LEU A 572 -26.23 12.95 15.30
CA LEU A 572 -25.93 12.76 16.71
C LEU A 572 -27.19 12.97 17.55
N THR A 573 -27.66 11.91 18.19
CA THR A 573 -28.80 11.94 19.10
C THR A 573 -28.31 11.82 20.53
N VAL A 574 -28.66 12.74 21.42
CA VAL A 574 -28.25 12.76 22.82
C VAL A 574 -29.48 12.78 23.72
N ASN A 575 -29.58 11.81 24.63
CA ASN A 575 -30.70 11.66 25.55
C ASN A 575 -32.08 11.73 24.85
N GLY A 576 -32.18 11.09 23.66
CA GLY A 576 -33.40 11.03 22.86
C GLY A 576 -33.61 12.24 21.92
N ARG A 577 -32.80 13.29 22.00
CA ARG A 577 -32.94 14.49 21.15
C ARG A 577 -31.86 14.54 20.08
N VAL A 578 -32.23 14.78 18.82
CA VAL A 578 -31.29 15.01 17.72
C VAL A 578 -30.66 16.38 17.87
N LEU A 579 -29.32 16.41 17.91
CA LEU A 579 -28.58 17.68 17.99
C LEU A 579 -28.25 18.18 16.58
N THR A 580 -28.82 19.29 16.19
CA THR A 580 -28.51 19.98 14.92
C THR A 580 -27.27 20.87 15.02
N LYS A 581 -27.05 21.46 16.19
CA LYS A 581 -25.90 22.34 16.48
C LYS A 581 -25.17 21.84 17.73
N TYR A 582 -23.85 21.67 17.64
CA TYR A 582 -22.98 21.34 18.75
C TYR A 582 -21.55 21.76 18.47
N LYS A 583 -20.78 22.01 19.53
CA LYS A 583 -19.36 22.38 19.41
C LYS A 583 -18.54 21.16 19.02
N ARG A 584 -17.68 21.33 18.05
CA ARG A 584 -16.68 20.34 17.62
C ARG A 584 -15.28 20.85 17.91
N ASN A 585 -14.36 19.97 18.25
CA ASN A 585 -12.94 20.33 18.30
C ASN A 585 -12.33 20.32 16.87
N ARG A 586 -11.03 20.53 16.77
CA ARG A 586 -10.28 20.60 15.51
C ARG A 586 -10.53 19.38 14.59
N VAL A 587 -10.73 18.17 15.15
CA VAL A 587 -10.90 16.92 14.42
C VAL A 587 -12.34 16.37 14.47
N GLY A 588 -13.30 17.18 14.81
CA GLY A 588 -14.70 16.81 14.78
C GLY A 588 -15.21 16.05 16.01
N ALA A 589 -14.45 15.94 17.10
CA ALA A 589 -14.96 15.36 18.34
C ALA A 589 -15.99 16.30 18.98
N PRO A 590 -17.26 15.84 19.19
CA PRO A 590 -18.34 16.70 19.65
C PRO A 590 -18.31 16.91 21.16
N THR A 591 -18.70 18.10 21.59
CA THR A 591 -19.03 18.42 22.98
C THR A 591 -20.54 18.62 23.07
N VAL A 592 -21.19 17.81 23.93
CA VAL A 592 -22.64 17.73 24.04
C VAL A 592 -23.12 18.14 25.44
N PRO A 593 -24.38 18.62 25.58
CA PRO A 593 -24.97 18.82 26.90
C PRO A 593 -25.19 17.48 27.60
N GLU A 594 -25.07 17.46 28.93
CA GLU A 594 -25.37 16.30 29.75
C GLU A 594 -26.43 16.62 30.78
N LYS A 595 -27.17 15.59 31.21
CA LYS A 595 -28.07 15.68 32.38
C LYS A 595 -27.24 15.88 33.63
N THR A 596 -27.78 16.57 34.62
CA THR A 596 -27.11 16.83 35.88
C THR A 596 -27.02 15.61 36.79
N LYS A 597 -27.93 14.62 36.62
CA LYS A 597 -27.98 13.36 37.38
C LYS A 597 -28.29 12.17 36.46
N GLY A 598 -27.86 10.99 36.83
CA GLY A 598 -28.17 9.74 36.17
C GLY A 598 -27.24 9.41 34.98
N THR A 599 -27.70 8.52 34.12
CA THR A 599 -26.97 8.04 32.94
C THR A 599 -27.36 8.84 31.69
N ASN A 600 -26.37 9.32 31.00
CA ASN A 600 -26.51 9.93 29.69
C ASN A 600 -26.26 8.92 28.58
N THR A 601 -26.95 9.10 27.45
CA THR A 601 -26.79 8.27 26.25
C THR A 601 -26.62 9.14 25.03
N ALA A 602 -25.79 8.68 24.09
CA ALA A 602 -25.73 9.27 22.76
C ALA A 602 -25.68 8.17 21.69
N TYR A 603 -26.23 8.47 20.51
CA TYR A 603 -26.16 7.62 19.33
C TYR A 603 -25.55 8.43 18.19
N LEU A 604 -24.51 7.86 17.58
CA LEU A 604 -23.85 8.41 16.40
C LEU A 604 -24.14 7.53 15.20
N GLU A 605 -24.75 8.10 14.19
CA GLU A 605 -25.06 7.45 12.91
C GLU A 605 -24.44 8.23 11.76
N PHE A 606 -24.10 7.55 10.67
CA PHE A 606 -23.65 8.19 9.43
C PHE A 606 -24.76 8.12 8.38
N GLN A 607 -25.24 9.26 7.93
CA GLN A 607 -26.32 9.36 6.96
C GLN A 607 -25.77 9.35 5.54
N THR A 608 -26.03 8.27 4.81
CA THR A 608 -25.66 8.15 3.41
C THR A 608 -26.92 8.27 2.53
N PRO A 609 -26.95 9.18 1.55
CA PRO A 609 -28.06 9.27 0.59
C PRO A 609 -28.32 7.95 -0.13
N LEU A 610 -29.60 7.68 -0.42
CA LEU A 610 -30.00 6.42 -1.06
C LEU A 610 -29.30 6.18 -2.40
N TRP A 611 -29.18 7.22 -3.22
CA TRP A 611 -28.52 7.10 -4.53
C TRP A 611 -27.05 6.68 -4.44
N ILE A 612 -26.30 7.11 -3.39
CA ILE A 612 -24.92 6.66 -3.14
C ILE A 612 -24.91 5.18 -2.75
N LYS A 613 -25.83 4.77 -1.88
CA LYS A 613 -25.94 3.34 -1.49
C LYS A 613 -26.25 2.47 -2.70
N LEU A 614 -27.16 2.89 -3.56
CA LEU A 614 -27.51 2.17 -4.79
C LEU A 614 -26.33 2.11 -5.77
N ALA A 615 -25.62 3.22 -5.98
CA ALA A 615 -24.44 3.25 -6.85
C ALA A 615 -23.33 2.30 -6.36
N ILE A 616 -23.07 2.26 -5.05
CA ILE A 616 -22.12 1.32 -4.43
C ILE A 616 -22.60 -0.13 -4.66
N ALA A 617 -23.87 -0.42 -4.39
CA ALA A 617 -24.42 -1.77 -4.55
C ALA A 617 -24.32 -2.26 -5.99
N VAL A 618 -24.67 -1.42 -6.96
CA VAL A 618 -24.58 -1.75 -8.40
C VAL A 618 -23.13 -2.01 -8.82
N SER A 619 -22.17 -1.20 -8.34
CA SER A 619 -20.74 -1.43 -8.60
C SER A 619 -20.26 -2.79 -8.05
N LEU A 620 -20.61 -3.12 -6.80
CA LEU A 620 -20.24 -4.39 -6.18
C LEU A 620 -20.90 -5.60 -6.88
N LEU A 621 -22.17 -5.49 -7.28
CA LEU A 621 -22.84 -6.52 -8.08
C LEU A 621 -22.16 -6.69 -9.45
N GLY A 622 -21.72 -5.59 -10.06
CA GLY A 622 -20.93 -5.62 -11.29
C GLY A 622 -19.59 -6.34 -11.13
N GLN A 623 -18.87 -6.07 -10.04
CA GLN A 623 -17.62 -6.78 -9.71
C GLN A 623 -17.88 -8.28 -9.51
N PHE A 624 -18.91 -8.64 -8.74
CA PHE A 624 -19.28 -10.04 -8.52
C PHE A 624 -19.64 -10.73 -9.85
N ALA A 625 -20.48 -10.11 -10.66
CA ALA A 625 -20.84 -10.63 -11.98
C ALA A 625 -19.62 -10.82 -12.90
N ALA A 626 -18.66 -9.88 -12.88
CA ALA A 626 -17.41 -9.99 -13.65
C ALA A 626 -16.57 -11.18 -13.20
N VAL A 627 -16.47 -11.43 -11.90
CA VAL A 627 -15.75 -12.60 -11.35
C VAL A 627 -16.45 -13.90 -11.75
N VAL A 628 -17.76 -14.00 -11.56
CA VAL A 628 -18.57 -15.18 -11.95
C VAL A 628 -18.45 -15.45 -13.45
N TRP A 629 -18.59 -14.41 -14.28
CA TRP A 629 -18.41 -14.54 -15.73
C TRP A 629 -17.01 -15.05 -16.10
N GLY A 630 -15.97 -14.52 -15.47
CA GLY A 630 -14.59 -14.96 -15.70
C GLY A 630 -14.36 -16.44 -15.34
N LEU A 631 -14.96 -16.91 -14.25
CA LEU A 631 -14.90 -18.32 -13.82
C LEU A 631 -15.65 -19.23 -14.80
N LEU A 632 -16.85 -18.87 -15.22
CA LEU A 632 -17.68 -19.64 -16.15
C LEU A 632 -17.03 -19.70 -17.57
N TRP A 633 -16.42 -18.60 -18.02
CA TRP A 633 -15.67 -18.56 -19.28
C TRP A 633 -14.46 -19.53 -19.25
N ARG A 634 -13.66 -19.53 -18.17
CA ARG A 634 -12.54 -20.47 -18.02
C ARG A 634 -12.98 -21.92 -17.88
N GLY A 635 -14.13 -22.17 -17.25
CA GLY A 635 -14.71 -23.49 -17.09
C GLY A 635 -15.27 -24.11 -18.38
N GLY A 636 -15.23 -23.38 -19.50
CA GLY A 636 -15.70 -23.87 -20.80
C GLY A 636 -17.22 -23.97 -20.92
N PHE A 637 -17.97 -23.38 -19.95
CA PHE A 637 -19.42 -23.44 -19.95
C PHE A 637 -20.05 -22.77 -21.17
N PHE A 638 -19.43 -21.71 -21.67
CA PHE A 638 -19.89 -20.99 -22.86
C PHE A 638 -19.38 -21.62 -24.17
N LYS A 639 -18.19 -22.25 -24.20
CA LYS A 639 -17.70 -22.98 -25.38
C LYS A 639 -18.60 -24.13 -25.78
N LYS A 640 -19.18 -24.86 -24.81
CA LYS A 640 -20.13 -25.94 -25.09
C LYS A 640 -21.47 -25.49 -25.69
N ARG A 641 -21.82 -24.19 -25.57
CA ARG A 641 -23.09 -23.66 -26.07
C ARG A 641 -22.97 -23.19 -27.53
N GLU A 642 -21.78 -22.76 -27.95
CA GLU A 642 -21.49 -22.43 -29.35
C GLU A 642 -21.35 -23.70 -30.20
N GLU A 643 -20.66 -24.73 -29.68
CA GLU A 643 -20.55 -26.04 -30.35
C GLU A 643 -21.90 -26.81 -30.45
N LYS A 644 -22.92 -26.45 -29.67
CA LYS A 644 -24.29 -27.02 -29.78
C LYS A 644 -25.20 -26.21 -30.68
N LYS A 645 -24.79 -25.02 -31.15
CA LYS A 645 -25.56 -24.15 -32.03
C LYS A 645 -24.96 -24.08 -33.47
N ALA A 646 -23.79 -24.65 -33.68
CA ALA A 646 -23.19 -24.94 -34.97
C ALA A 646 -23.40 -26.44 -35.31
#